data_aa42c4f985d159694808ed1d9bbb0450
#
_entry.id   aa42c4f985d159694808ed1d9bbb0450
#
_cell.length_a   1.000
_cell.length_b   1.000
_cell.length_c   1.000
_cell.angle_alpha   90.00
_cell.angle_beta   90.00
_cell.angle_gamma   90.00
#
_symmetry.space_group_name_H-M   'P 1'
#
loop_
_entity.id
_entity.type
_entity.pdbx_description
1 polymer ?
#
loop_
_entity_poly.entity_id
_entity_poly.type
_entity_poly.pdbx_seq_one_letter_code
_entity_poly.pdbx_strand_id
1 'polypeptide(L)'
;GILELSRLAGVSPWVWWGDVTPMRKERLTLPADYSTFQSPSVEYRGIFLNDEDWSLQPWSWKNFEPSDIKGRIGARTYKEIFKLLMRLRANAIWPGMHGITTPFYFVPGAKEAADSCGILIGTSHCEPMMRNNVGEWKVNERGDYNYITNREGVQSYWIERLKEAGPYENFYTMGMRGIHDSGMEGVKTLQEKTDALQQVIDDQRKLLSKYVDKDVEKIPQAFVPYKEVLQIMENGLQLPEDITLIWCDDNYGYMTRLSDKEQQKRNGGAGVYYHLSYWGRPHDYMWLCTTQPGLIYSEMKQAYDCNARRLWVVNVHDLKPAAYDLELFLDMAWNINSVSPSTLVEHQKSWLCREFGKEAGEKLLPAMLEFYRLCGIRKPEFMGWNQVELDKKKYTKGWSPVKNTDFSLTEFGGELDRYLESYEAIKEILSEVEPMIPQERKDAFFAQIKYPVFGAAAMSTKMLEAQRARCISPGSCDTTLWTRESQLMAACAKSIKAYQEIRDLTDYYNNELADGKWKYSMCHNPRDLYVFYPPEIPIWLTDKEIEKYASFRRPKSLPLEEVAKDHCIVSNACDYTSASKGVVTIQSLGHSMNAVSVPKGKSITFEFDCLWDGEAILRTAVIPTQPNDKGDIRFSVSIDGEKPRICSIKEPFRSEGWKQNVLRGQAVRETGHQLTKGKHTLSITALDDHVLIDQWMIDFKPDRMFYVFPVQPTY
;
A
#
# COMPACT_ATOMS: atom_id res chain seq x y z
N GLY A 1 -15.43 26.78 3.35
CA GLY A 1 -15.18 27.95 4.21
C GLY A 1 -14.78 27.55 5.63
N ILE A 2 -15.69 27.07 6.50
CA ILE A 2 -15.40 26.81 7.93
C ILE A 2 -14.27 25.77 8.14
N LEU A 3 -14.26 24.67 7.40
CA LEU A 3 -13.20 23.67 7.51
C LEU A 3 -11.83 24.20 7.07
N GLU A 4 -11.79 25.09 6.08
CA GLU A 4 -10.54 25.75 5.69
C GLU A 4 -10.03 26.69 6.78
N LEU A 5 -10.92 27.48 7.41
CA LEU A 5 -10.54 28.30 8.56
C LEU A 5 -10.05 27.44 9.73
N SER A 6 -10.70 26.30 9.99
CA SER A 6 -10.28 25.31 11.00
C SER A 6 -8.85 24.81 10.74
N ARG A 7 -8.55 24.48 9.48
CA ARG A 7 -7.23 24.01 9.03
C ARG A 7 -6.16 25.12 9.19
N LEU A 8 -6.48 26.34 8.79
CA LEU A 8 -5.59 27.50 8.99
C LEU A 8 -5.33 27.78 10.47
N ALA A 9 -6.32 27.52 11.34
CA ALA A 9 -6.16 27.60 12.78
C ALA A 9 -5.26 26.47 13.36
N GLY A 10 -4.88 25.49 12.54
CA GLY A 10 -4.03 24.36 12.93
C GLY A 10 -4.79 23.17 13.53
N VAL A 11 -6.10 23.08 13.27
CA VAL A 11 -6.88 21.89 13.64
C VAL A 11 -6.59 20.78 12.63
N SER A 12 -6.09 19.64 13.12
CA SER A 12 -5.83 18.47 12.30
C SER A 12 -7.10 17.92 11.65
N PRO A 13 -7.06 17.46 10.40
CA PRO A 13 -8.16 16.67 9.82
C PRO A 13 -8.52 15.47 10.70
N TRP A 14 -7.52 14.91 11.38
CA TRP A 14 -7.60 13.71 12.22
C TRP A 14 -8.07 13.96 13.64
N VAL A 15 -8.60 15.15 13.92
CA VAL A 15 -9.07 15.56 15.26
C VAL A 15 -9.93 14.53 15.95
N TRP A 16 -10.78 13.84 15.25
CA TRP A 16 -11.70 12.84 15.83
C TRP A 16 -11.17 11.39 15.60
N TRP A 17 -10.79 11.03 14.38
CA TRP A 17 -10.31 9.69 14.02
C TRP A 17 -8.91 9.38 14.56
N GLY A 18 -8.07 10.39 14.61
CA GLY A 18 -6.69 10.29 15.11
C GLY A 18 -6.52 10.66 16.56
N ASP A 19 -7.58 11.04 17.28
CA ASP A 19 -7.53 11.56 18.66
C ASP A 19 -6.57 12.74 18.80
N VAL A 20 -6.47 13.58 17.76
CA VAL A 20 -5.57 14.72 17.69
C VAL A 20 -6.24 15.96 18.29
N THR A 21 -6.21 16.09 19.61
CA THR A 21 -6.79 17.24 20.30
C THR A 21 -6.15 18.55 19.83
N PRO A 22 -6.93 19.56 19.40
CA PRO A 22 -6.38 20.84 18.99
C PRO A 22 -5.61 21.54 20.10
N MET A 23 -4.41 22.01 19.80
CA MET A 23 -3.64 22.82 20.75
C MET A 23 -4.30 24.17 20.94
N ARG A 24 -4.49 24.58 22.21
CA ARG A 24 -5.05 25.87 22.56
C ARG A 24 -4.12 27.00 22.10
N LYS A 25 -4.69 27.98 21.39
CA LYS A 25 -4.00 29.21 21.00
C LYS A 25 -4.67 30.41 21.68
N GLU A 26 -3.86 31.33 22.19
CA GLU A 26 -4.39 32.57 22.80
C GLU A 26 -5.06 33.48 21.77
N ARG A 27 -4.53 33.49 20.55
CA ARG A 27 -5.03 34.29 19.42
C ARG A 27 -5.04 33.50 18.13
N LEU A 28 -6.10 33.65 17.37
CA LEU A 28 -6.19 33.26 15.97
C LEU A 28 -6.28 34.54 15.15
N THR A 29 -5.31 34.74 14.26
CA THR A 29 -5.27 35.93 13.38
C THR A 29 -5.25 35.48 11.93
N LEU A 30 -6.05 36.20 11.11
CA LEU A 30 -5.96 36.13 9.67
C LEU A 30 -5.60 37.53 9.16
N PRO A 31 -4.83 37.64 8.06
CA PRO A 31 -4.66 38.92 7.38
C PRO A 31 -6.02 39.52 7.01
N ALA A 32 -6.19 40.82 7.15
CA ALA A 32 -7.46 41.47 6.86
C ALA A 32 -7.89 41.35 5.37
N ASP A 33 -6.90 41.15 4.51
CA ASP A 33 -7.04 40.97 3.06
C ASP A 33 -7.00 39.48 2.64
N TYR A 34 -7.08 38.55 3.60
CA TYR A 34 -7.04 37.12 3.27
C TYR A 34 -8.17 36.77 2.32
N SER A 35 -7.81 36.29 1.15
CA SER A 35 -8.70 35.76 0.15
C SER A 35 -8.10 34.51 -0.46
N THR A 36 -8.89 33.47 -0.68
CA THR A 36 -8.45 32.24 -1.33
C THR A 36 -9.50 31.76 -2.32
N PHE A 37 -9.04 31.35 -3.47
CA PHE A 37 -9.80 30.60 -4.46
C PHE A 37 -9.01 29.34 -4.81
N GLN A 38 -9.66 28.19 -4.68
CA GLN A 38 -9.01 26.90 -4.93
C GLN A 38 -9.91 26.05 -5.82
N SER A 39 -9.29 25.36 -6.79
CA SER A 39 -9.93 24.37 -7.64
C SER A 39 -9.16 23.07 -7.50
N PRO A 40 -9.83 21.93 -7.27
CA PRO A 40 -9.13 20.67 -7.10
C PRO A 40 -8.47 20.20 -8.42
N SER A 41 -7.33 19.52 -8.28
CA SER A 41 -6.63 18.90 -9.41
C SER A 41 -7.38 17.68 -9.95
N VAL A 42 -8.11 16.98 -9.08
CA VAL A 42 -8.96 15.83 -9.41
C VAL A 42 -10.38 16.16 -8.96
N GLU A 43 -11.36 15.94 -9.83
CA GLU A 43 -12.73 16.37 -9.59
C GLU A 43 -13.40 15.61 -8.44
N TYR A 44 -13.35 14.29 -8.46
CA TYR A 44 -13.87 13.40 -7.40
C TYR A 44 -12.72 12.71 -6.69
N ARG A 45 -12.72 12.79 -5.37
CA ARG A 45 -11.64 12.33 -4.51
C ARG A 45 -12.22 11.58 -3.32
N GLY A 46 -11.78 10.36 -3.07
CA GLY A 46 -12.37 9.62 -1.99
C GLY A 46 -11.68 8.31 -1.67
N ILE A 47 -12.36 7.52 -0.87
CA ILE A 47 -11.90 6.24 -0.36
C ILE A 47 -12.84 5.11 -0.77
N PHE A 48 -12.32 3.91 -0.77
CA PHE A 48 -13.09 2.68 -0.76
C PHE A 48 -12.87 1.95 0.56
N LEU A 49 -13.94 1.74 1.32
CA LEU A 49 -13.91 0.90 2.51
C LEU A 49 -13.98 -0.56 2.06
N ASN A 50 -12.84 -1.24 2.15
CA ASN A 50 -12.74 -2.63 1.72
C ASN A 50 -11.97 -3.43 2.77
N ASP A 51 -12.39 -4.69 3.01
CA ASP A 51 -11.86 -5.54 4.08
C ASP A 51 -12.14 -4.98 5.51
N GLU A 52 -13.19 -4.21 5.65
CA GLU A 52 -13.63 -3.51 6.86
C GLU A 52 -14.15 -4.44 7.96
N ASP A 53 -14.39 -5.68 7.64
CA ASP A 53 -15.05 -6.67 8.48
C ASP A 53 -14.20 -7.17 9.66
N TRP A 54 -12.91 -6.88 9.68
CA TRP A 54 -12.03 -7.27 10.79
C TRP A 54 -11.60 -6.09 11.69
N SER A 55 -11.94 -4.84 11.35
CA SER A 55 -11.59 -3.66 12.14
C SER A 55 -12.77 -2.66 12.26
N LEU A 56 -12.98 -1.79 11.28
CA LEU A 56 -13.99 -0.73 11.27
C LEU A 56 -15.40 -1.26 11.57
N GLN A 57 -15.80 -2.34 10.94
CA GLN A 57 -17.14 -2.91 11.09
C GLN A 57 -17.36 -3.45 12.51
N PRO A 58 -16.50 -4.34 13.10
CA PRO A 58 -16.65 -4.78 14.48
C PRO A 58 -16.65 -3.63 15.49
N TRP A 59 -15.81 -2.63 15.30
CA TRP A 59 -15.76 -1.44 16.15
C TRP A 59 -17.08 -0.66 16.09
N SER A 60 -17.63 -0.46 14.89
CA SER A 60 -18.88 0.28 14.71
C SER A 60 -20.04 -0.37 15.47
N TRP A 61 -20.41 -1.61 15.11
CA TRP A 61 -21.62 -2.22 15.66
C TRP A 61 -21.50 -2.79 17.07
N LYS A 62 -20.29 -3.00 17.59
CA LYS A 62 -20.09 -3.49 18.96
C LYS A 62 -19.78 -2.38 19.98
N ASN A 63 -19.20 -1.26 19.54
CA ASN A 63 -18.69 -0.22 20.44
C ASN A 63 -19.26 1.17 20.17
N PHE A 64 -18.98 1.75 18.99
CA PHE A 64 -19.33 3.14 18.72
C PHE A 64 -20.82 3.38 18.48
N GLU A 65 -21.46 2.47 17.75
CA GLU A 65 -22.89 2.53 17.40
C GLU A 65 -23.53 1.15 17.61
N PRO A 66 -23.65 0.68 18.87
CA PRO A 66 -24.12 -0.67 19.17
C PRO A 66 -25.43 -1.02 18.47
N SER A 67 -25.48 -2.20 17.86
CA SER A 67 -26.61 -2.66 17.07
C SER A 67 -26.85 -4.16 17.27
N ASP A 68 -28.12 -4.57 17.28
CA ASP A 68 -28.50 -5.99 17.26
C ASP A 68 -28.27 -6.64 15.89
N ILE A 69 -28.06 -5.82 14.86
CA ILE A 69 -27.72 -6.29 13.51
C ILE A 69 -26.21 -6.41 13.42
N LYS A 70 -25.74 -7.66 13.46
CA LYS A 70 -24.32 -7.98 13.30
C LYS A 70 -23.80 -7.44 11.96
N GLY A 71 -22.64 -6.79 12.00
CA GLY A 71 -21.98 -6.28 10.79
C GLY A 71 -22.49 -4.93 10.30
N ARG A 72 -23.33 -4.23 11.08
CA ARG A 72 -23.81 -2.90 10.70
C ARG A 72 -22.74 -1.84 10.94
N ILE A 73 -22.29 -1.19 9.88
CA ILE A 73 -21.67 0.13 9.98
C ILE A 73 -22.83 1.13 9.95
N GLY A 74 -23.13 1.77 11.08
CA GLY A 74 -24.32 2.60 11.23
C GLY A 74 -24.17 3.98 10.61
N ALA A 75 -25.28 4.72 10.52
CA ALA A 75 -25.30 6.05 9.91
C ALA A 75 -24.45 7.08 10.69
N ARG A 76 -24.32 6.95 12.02
CA ARG A 76 -23.43 7.78 12.82
C ARG A 76 -21.97 7.53 12.48
N THR A 77 -21.60 6.26 12.28
CA THR A 77 -20.25 5.87 11.86
C THR A 77 -19.94 6.44 10.48
N TYR A 78 -20.83 6.27 9.50
CA TYR A 78 -20.65 6.89 8.18
C TYR A 78 -20.55 8.42 8.26
N LYS A 79 -21.34 9.06 9.12
CA LYS A 79 -21.25 10.52 9.29
C LYS A 79 -19.89 10.98 9.83
N GLU A 80 -19.28 10.25 10.75
CA GLU A 80 -17.91 10.57 11.20
C GLU A 80 -16.86 10.32 10.08
N ILE A 81 -17.05 9.30 9.23
CA ILE A 81 -16.24 9.09 8.02
C ILE A 81 -16.40 10.28 7.07
N PHE A 82 -17.62 10.70 6.77
CA PHE A 82 -17.89 11.83 5.88
C PHE A 82 -17.29 13.15 6.40
N LYS A 83 -17.34 13.38 7.69
CA LYS A 83 -16.68 14.54 8.31
C LYS A 83 -15.16 14.52 8.12
N LEU A 84 -14.52 13.35 8.25
CA LEU A 84 -13.10 13.20 7.95
C LEU A 84 -12.82 13.48 6.47
N LEU A 85 -13.60 12.89 5.56
CA LEU A 85 -13.47 13.13 4.12
C LEU A 85 -13.58 14.61 3.78
N MET A 86 -14.57 15.33 4.33
CA MET A 86 -14.70 16.77 4.16
C MET A 86 -13.47 17.53 4.68
N ARG A 87 -12.89 17.14 5.82
CA ARG A 87 -11.67 17.76 6.37
C ARG A 87 -10.44 17.49 5.51
N LEU A 88 -10.36 16.31 4.90
CA LEU A 88 -9.34 15.94 3.91
C LEU A 88 -9.65 16.44 2.50
N ARG A 89 -10.70 17.27 2.32
CA ARG A 89 -11.13 17.81 1.03
C ARG A 89 -11.54 16.75 0.00
N ALA A 90 -11.91 15.56 0.48
CA ALA A 90 -12.53 14.53 -0.33
C ALA A 90 -14.03 14.76 -0.45
N ASN A 91 -14.65 14.18 -1.49
CA ASN A 91 -16.07 14.35 -1.81
C ASN A 91 -16.74 13.08 -2.32
N ALA A 92 -16.07 11.93 -2.25
CA ALA A 92 -16.61 10.65 -2.73
C ALA A 92 -16.27 9.49 -1.79
N ILE A 93 -17.10 8.44 -1.82
CA ILE A 93 -16.86 7.19 -1.11
C ILE A 93 -17.42 6.00 -1.89
N TRP A 94 -16.70 4.88 -1.84
CA TRP A 94 -17.23 3.55 -2.10
C TRP A 94 -17.42 2.87 -0.73
N PRO A 95 -18.67 2.60 -0.31
CA PRO A 95 -18.95 2.03 1.02
C PRO A 95 -18.47 0.59 1.17
N GLY A 96 -18.47 0.09 2.40
CA GLY A 96 -18.13 -1.30 2.72
C GLY A 96 -19.00 -2.32 1.98
N MET A 97 -18.35 -3.37 1.44
CA MET A 97 -18.98 -4.33 0.54
C MET A 97 -18.88 -5.80 0.98
N HIS A 98 -18.20 -6.11 2.07
CA HIS A 98 -18.06 -7.51 2.50
C HIS A 98 -19.41 -8.15 2.84
N GLY A 99 -19.57 -9.45 2.52
CA GLY A 99 -20.82 -10.18 2.70
C GLY A 99 -21.33 -10.29 4.15
N ILE A 100 -20.48 -10.02 5.13
CA ILE A 100 -20.85 -9.96 6.55
C ILE A 100 -21.09 -8.52 7.03
N THR A 101 -20.91 -7.53 6.16
CA THR A 101 -21.22 -6.13 6.43
C THR A 101 -22.61 -5.80 5.87
N THR A 102 -23.42 -5.09 6.65
CA THR A 102 -24.74 -4.64 6.16
C THR A 102 -24.56 -3.70 4.97
N PRO A 103 -25.20 -3.96 3.82
CA PRO A 103 -25.12 -3.08 2.64
C PRO A 103 -25.47 -1.63 2.99
N PHE A 104 -24.74 -0.68 2.43
CA PHE A 104 -24.88 0.75 2.72
C PHE A 104 -26.31 1.25 2.62
N TYR A 105 -27.03 0.90 1.57
CA TYR A 105 -28.41 1.33 1.36
C TYR A 105 -29.45 0.63 2.28
N PHE A 106 -29.04 -0.42 2.98
CA PHE A 106 -29.86 -1.06 4.03
C PHE A 106 -29.64 -0.45 5.41
N VAL A 107 -28.74 0.55 5.52
CA VAL A 107 -28.49 1.29 6.76
C VAL A 107 -29.36 2.55 6.78
N PRO A 108 -30.40 2.62 7.62
CA PRO A 108 -31.26 3.79 7.70
C PRO A 108 -30.46 5.04 8.05
N GLY A 109 -30.64 6.11 7.29
CA GLY A 109 -29.97 7.39 7.50
C GLY A 109 -28.57 7.52 6.86
N ALA A 110 -28.00 6.46 6.30
CA ALA A 110 -26.65 6.51 5.72
C ALA A 110 -26.57 7.37 4.44
N LYS A 111 -27.50 7.18 3.50
CA LYS A 111 -27.57 7.99 2.27
C LYS A 111 -27.91 9.46 2.54
N GLU A 112 -28.79 9.72 3.51
CA GLU A 112 -29.14 11.05 3.96
C GLU A 112 -27.92 11.73 4.65
N ALA A 113 -27.12 10.97 5.40
CA ALA A 113 -25.89 11.47 5.99
C ALA A 113 -24.87 11.85 4.91
N ALA A 114 -24.73 11.05 3.84
CA ALA A 114 -23.85 11.37 2.70
C ALA A 114 -24.30 12.65 2.00
N ASP A 115 -25.58 12.74 1.66
CA ASP A 115 -26.17 13.92 1.01
C ASP A 115 -25.96 15.19 1.86
N SER A 116 -26.25 15.13 3.16
CA SER A 116 -26.07 16.26 4.08
C SER A 116 -24.60 16.73 4.21
N CYS A 117 -23.64 15.85 3.90
CA CYS A 117 -22.21 16.15 3.89
C CYS A 117 -21.65 16.46 2.50
N GLY A 118 -22.47 16.41 1.44
CA GLY A 118 -22.02 16.59 0.07
C GLY A 118 -21.02 15.52 -0.39
N ILE A 119 -21.21 14.28 0.05
CA ILE A 119 -20.37 13.12 -0.32
C ILE A 119 -21.10 12.28 -1.35
N LEU A 120 -20.51 12.15 -2.54
CA LEU A 120 -21.02 11.27 -3.59
C LEU A 120 -20.80 9.81 -3.22
N ILE A 121 -21.82 9.01 -3.45
CA ILE A 121 -21.71 7.56 -3.32
C ILE A 121 -21.38 6.96 -4.68
N GLY A 122 -20.32 6.15 -4.70
CA GLY A 122 -20.00 5.25 -5.80
C GLY A 122 -19.98 3.81 -5.32
N THR A 123 -19.69 2.89 -6.21
CA THR A 123 -19.53 1.47 -5.87
C THR A 123 -18.38 0.85 -6.65
N SER A 124 -17.86 -0.25 -6.15
CA SER A 124 -16.71 -0.93 -6.72
C SER A 124 -17.03 -1.61 -8.07
N HIS A 125 -15.98 -2.11 -8.70
CA HIS A 125 -16.04 -2.89 -9.93
C HIS A 125 -16.92 -4.17 -9.86
N CYS A 126 -17.21 -4.66 -8.66
CA CYS A 126 -18.08 -5.81 -8.42
C CYS A 126 -19.54 -5.42 -8.21
N GLU A 127 -19.85 -4.15 -8.07
CA GLU A 127 -21.11 -3.64 -7.55
C GLU A 127 -21.76 -2.61 -8.49
N PRO A 128 -22.08 -3.00 -9.74
CA PRO A 128 -22.64 -2.08 -10.71
C PRO A 128 -23.99 -1.53 -10.26
N MET A 129 -24.34 -0.35 -10.76
CA MET A 129 -25.63 0.29 -10.57
C MET A 129 -26.01 0.52 -9.11
N MET A 130 -25.00 0.87 -8.26
CA MET A 130 -25.15 1.17 -6.85
C MET A 130 -25.62 -0.02 -5.99
N ARG A 131 -25.38 -1.24 -6.43
CA ARG A 131 -25.78 -2.46 -5.72
C ARG A 131 -24.60 -3.10 -5.00
N ASN A 132 -24.84 -3.66 -3.82
CA ASN A 132 -23.95 -4.60 -3.13
C ASN A 132 -24.43 -6.03 -3.40
N ASN A 133 -23.89 -6.66 -4.44
CA ASN A 133 -24.40 -7.96 -4.91
C ASN A 133 -24.27 -9.07 -3.85
N VAL A 134 -23.20 -9.05 -3.04
CA VAL A 134 -22.95 -10.06 -2.01
C VAL A 134 -24.02 -10.02 -0.91
N GLY A 135 -24.37 -8.83 -0.47
CA GLY A 135 -25.33 -8.64 0.62
C GLY A 135 -26.80 -8.56 0.17
N GLU A 136 -27.05 -8.18 -1.07
CA GLU A 136 -28.38 -7.85 -1.56
C GLU A 136 -28.99 -8.88 -2.51
N TRP A 137 -28.17 -9.59 -3.32
CA TRP A 137 -28.69 -10.58 -4.25
C TRP A 137 -28.99 -11.90 -3.55
N LYS A 138 -30.24 -12.32 -3.61
CA LYS A 138 -30.69 -13.60 -3.04
C LYS A 138 -31.16 -14.52 -4.15
N VAL A 139 -30.39 -15.55 -4.43
CA VAL A 139 -30.65 -16.52 -5.52
C VAL A 139 -32.04 -17.16 -5.39
N ASN A 140 -32.47 -17.53 -4.16
CA ASN A 140 -33.77 -18.14 -3.93
C ASN A 140 -34.98 -17.23 -4.26
N GLU A 141 -34.75 -15.90 -4.24
CA GLU A 141 -35.82 -14.91 -4.51
C GLU A 141 -35.74 -14.36 -5.92
N ARG A 142 -34.53 -14.26 -6.51
CA ARG A 142 -34.27 -13.56 -7.77
C ARG A 142 -33.73 -14.45 -8.89
N GLY A 143 -33.43 -15.73 -8.61
CA GLY A 143 -32.75 -16.63 -9.54
C GLY A 143 -31.27 -16.35 -9.67
N ASP A 144 -30.63 -16.93 -10.68
CA ASP A 144 -29.18 -16.79 -10.89
C ASP A 144 -28.79 -15.35 -11.25
N TYR A 145 -27.64 -14.87 -10.74
CA TYR A 145 -27.06 -13.59 -11.13
C TYR A 145 -26.34 -13.72 -12.48
N ASN A 146 -27.14 -13.99 -13.51
CA ASN A 146 -26.69 -14.34 -14.86
C ASN A 146 -27.46 -13.53 -15.88
N TYR A 147 -26.76 -12.63 -16.58
CA TYR A 147 -27.43 -11.73 -17.55
C TYR A 147 -27.91 -12.42 -18.79
N ILE A 148 -27.36 -13.60 -19.15
CA ILE A 148 -27.75 -14.36 -20.33
C ILE A 148 -29.09 -15.08 -20.09
N THR A 149 -29.26 -15.64 -18.90
CA THR A 149 -30.46 -16.49 -18.59
C THR A 149 -31.51 -15.77 -17.75
N ASN A 150 -31.15 -14.69 -17.04
CA ASN A 150 -32.02 -13.96 -16.10
C ASN A 150 -31.93 -12.44 -16.26
N ARG A 151 -31.89 -11.94 -17.49
CA ARG A 151 -31.75 -10.52 -17.81
C ARG A 151 -32.80 -9.64 -17.12
N GLU A 152 -34.05 -10.01 -17.17
CA GLU A 152 -35.15 -9.25 -16.56
C GLU A 152 -35.04 -9.16 -15.05
N GLY A 153 -34.66 -10.26 -14.40
CA GLY A 153 -34.43 -10.30 -12.94
C GLY A 153 -33.30 -9.36 -12.53
N VAL A 154 -32.20 -9.38 -13.27
CA VAL A 154 -31.04 -8.48 -13.01
C VAL A 154 -31.40 -7.01 -13.28
N GLN A 155 -32.11 -6.71 -14.36
CA GLN A 155 -32.58 -5.35 -14.65
C GLN A 155 -33.56 -4.83 -13.58
N SER A 156 -34.52 -5.65 -13.15
CA SER A 156 -35.46 -5.31 -12.08
C SER A 156 -34.72 -4.96 -10.79
N TYR A 157 -33.70 -5.72 -10.44
CA TYR A 157 -32.85 -5.48 -9.29
C TYR A 157 -32.12 -4.13 -9.39
N TRP A 158 -31.56 -3.77 -10.54
CA TRP A 158 -30.96 -2.46 -10.75
C TRP A 158 -31.99 -1.32 -10.70
N ILE A 159 -33.17 -1.49 -11.33
CA ILE A 159 -34.25 -0.48 -11.36
C ILE A 159 -34.70 -0.12 -9.92
N GLU A 160 -34.84 -1.09 -9.05
CA GLU A 160 -35.20 -0.84 -7.64
C GLU A 160 -34.20 0.14 -7.00
N ARG A 161 -32.89 -0.09 -7.20
CA ARG A 161 -31.85 0.78 -6.66
C ARG A 161 -31.82 2.15 -7.33
N LEU A 162 -31.98 2.24 -8.63
CA LEU A 162 -32.01 3.51 -9.34
C LEU A 162 -33.16 4.41 -8.88
N LYS A 163 -34.32 3.84 -8.56
CA LYS A 163 -35.45 4.60 -7.99
C LYS A 163 -35.13 5.15 -6.60
N GLU A 164 -34.39 4.40 -5.80
CA GLU A 164 -33.97 4.82 -4.47
C GLU A 164 -32.82 5.82 -4.48
N ALA A 165 -31.79 5.56 -5.27
CA ALA A 165 -30.57 6.34 -5.31
C ALA A 165 -30.63 7.57 -6.23
N GLY A 166 -31.48 7.53 -7.26
CA GLY A 166 -31.57 8.56 -8.30
C GLY A 166 -31.78 10.01 -7.81
N PRO A 167 -32.50 10.26 -6.70
CA PRO A 167 -32.61 11.61 -6.13
C PRO A 167 -31.32 12.18 -5.51
N TYR A 168 -30.30 11.36 -5.30
CA TYR A 168 -29.03 11.74 -4.67
C TYR A 168 -27.90 11.85 -5.70
N GLU A 169 -26.86 12.61 -5.37
CA GLU A 169 -25.65 12.67 -6.19
C GLU A 169 -24.82 11.38 -6.07
N ASN A 170 -24.59 10.71 -7.18
CA ASN A 170 -23.92 9.43 -7.25
C ASN A 170 -22.93 9.35 -8.41
N PHE A 171 -22.01 8.41 -8.32
CA PHE A 171 -21.12 8.00 -9.40
C PHE A 171 -21.41 6.53 -9.74
N TYR A 172 -22.08 6.28 -10.85
CA TYR A 172 -22.59 4.95 -11.20
C TYR A 172 -21.51 4.09 -11.83
N THR A 173 -21.20 2.96 -11.19
CA THR A 173 -20.32 1.95 -11.77
C THR A 173 -21.08 1.13 -12.82
N MET A 174 -20.51 1.09 -14.02
CA MET A 174 -21.04 0.41 -15.18
C MET A 174 -20.39 -0.95 -15.39
N GLY A 175 -21.09 -1.84 -16.08
CA GLY A 175 -20.63 -3.19 -16.36
C GLY A 175 -21.25 -4.22 -15.44
N MET A 176 -20.73 -5.42 -15.46
CA MET A 176 -21.17 -6.53 -14.62
C MET A 176 -20.03 -7.55 -14.47
N ARG A 177 -19.89 -8.06 -13.26
CA ARG A 177 -19.12 -9.28 -12.94
C ARG A 177 -20.05 -10.29 -12.28
N GLY A 178 -19.54 -11.34 -11.68
CA GLY A 178 -20.32 -12.23 -10.85
C GLY A 178 -20.61 -11.65 -9.46
N ILE A 179 -21.24 -12.43 -8.61
CA ILE A 179 -21.41 -12.08 -7.21
C ILE A 179 -20.02 -12.05 -6.55
N HIS A 180 -19.75 -11.02 -5.76
CA HIS A 180 -18.43 -10.75 -5.19
C HIS A 180 -17.37 -10.55 -6.29
N ASP A 181 -16.10 -10.85 -6.03
CA ASP A 181 -14.98 -10.68 -6.98
C ASP A 181 -14.82 -11.87 -7.95
N SER A 182 -15.93 -12.42 -8.45
CA SER A 182 -15.95 -13.51 -9.43
C SER A 182 -16.23 -12.98 -10.85
N GLY A 183 -15.93 -13.78 -11.86
CA GLY A 183 -16.24 -13.45 -13.25
C GLY A 183 -17.73 -13.56 -13.58
N MET A 184 -18.14 -12.96 -14.71
CA MET A 184 -19.53 -13.01 -15.22
C MET A 184 -19.93 -14.45 -15.52
N GLU A 185 -21.12 -14.83 -15.07
CA GLU A 185 -21.68 -16.16 -15.32
C GLU A 185 -22.33 -16.27 -16.71
N GLY A 186 -22.43 -17.51 -17.23
CA GLY A 186 -23.10 -17.79 -18.48
C GLY A 186 -22.31 -17.58 -19.76
N VAL A 187 -21.06 -17.12 -19.64
CA VAL A 187 -20.14 -16.82 -20.76
C VAL A 187 -18.81 -17.54 -20.57
N LYS A 188 -18.23 -18.07 -21.65
CA LYS A 188 -17.01 -18.88 -21.59
C LYS A 188 -15.85 -18.23 -22.35
N THR A 189 -16.07 -17.90 -23.61
CA THR A 189 -15.04 -17.33 -24.47
C THR A 189 -14.88 -15.83 -24.22
N LEU A 190 -13.73 -15.27 -24.60
CA LEU A 190 -13.47 -13.84 -24.50
C LEU A 190 -14.48 -13.04 -25.34
N GLN A 191 -14.84 -13.53 -26.52
CA GLN A 191 -15.83 -12.88 -27.38
C GLN A 191 -17.22 -12.87 -26.74
N GLU A 192 -17.70 -14.01 -26.22
CA GLU A 192 -18.97 -14.08 -25.49
C GLU A 192 -19.01 -13.11 -24.31
N LYS A 193 -17.91 -12.98 -23.57
CA LYS A 193 -17.79 -12.01 -22.46
C LYS A 193 -17.88 -10.58 -22.97
N THR A 194 -17.21 -10.27 -24.08
CA THR A 194 -17.25 -8.93 -24.69
C THR A 194 -18.64 -8.57 -25.15
N ASP A 195 -19.31 -9.46 -25.88
CA ASP A 195 -20.67 -9.24 -26.39
C ASP A 195 -21.69 -9.09 -25.26
N ALA A 196 -21.61 -9.94 -24.24
CA ALA A 196 -22.47 -9.86 -23.06
C ALA A 196 -22.26 -8.57 -22.27
N LEU A 197 -21.01 -8.17 -22.05
CA LEU A 197 -20.70 -6.93 -21.33
C LEU A 197 -21.15 -5.70 -22.12
N GLN A 198 -21.02 -5.71 -23.45
CA GLN A 198 -21.55 -4.66 -24.32
C GLN A 198 -23.07 -4.51 -24.12
N GLN A 199 -23.80 -5.62 -24.17
CA GLN A 199 -25.23 -5.62 -23.95
C GLN A 199 -25.64 -5.10 -22.58
N VAL A 200 -24.87 -5.47 -21.54
CA VAL A 200 -25.06 -4.97 -20.17
C VAL A 200 -24.95 -3.46 -20.12
N ILE A 201 -23.85 -2.89 -20.67
CA ILE A 201 -23.59 -1.45 -20.65
C ILE A 201 -24.67 -0.69 -21.42
N ASP A 202 -25.07 -1.16 -22.59
CA ASP A 202 -26.10 -0.53 -23.40
C ASP A 202 -27.45 -0.49 -22.65
N ASP A 203 -27.79 -1.56 -21.96
CA ASP A 203 -29.02 -1.62 -21.17
C ASP A 203 -28.95 -0.75 -19.89
N GLN A 204 -27.82 -0.77 -19.19
CA GLN A 204 -27.60 0.09 -18.03
C GLN A 204 -27.74 1.58 -18.40
N ARG A 205 -27.22 2.00 -19.55
CA ARG A 205 -27.38 3.39 -20.04
C ARG A 205 -28.86 3.74 -20.30
N LYS A 206 -29.64 2.82 -20.87
CA LYS A 206 -31.09 3.01 -21.05
C LYS A 206 -31.82 3.14 -19.70
N LEU A 207 -31.42 2.35 -18.72
CA LEU A 207 -31.98 2.42 -17.37
C LEU A 207 -31.62 3.74 -16.68
N LEU A 208 -30.36 4.18 -16.76
CA LEU A 208 -29.93 5.49 -16.24
C LEU A 208 -30.72 6.65 -16.88
N SER A 209 -30.83 6.65 -18.21
CA SER A 209 -31.61 7.66 -18.93
C SER A 209 -33.09 7.69 -18.53
N LYS A 210 -33.65 6.54 -18.18
CA LYS A 210 -35.08 6.43 -17.80
C LYS A 210 -35.35 6.79 -16.34
N TYR A 211 -34.45 6.43 -15.42
CA TYR A 211 -34.73 6.48 -13.99
C TYR A 211 -33.91 7.53 -13.21
N VAL A 212 -32.86 8.09 -13.81
CA VAL A 212 -31.99 9.09 -13.16
C VAL A 212 -32.06 10.45 -13.86
N ASP A 213 -31.56 10.55 -15.09
CA ASP A 213 -31.63 11.78 -15.91
C ASP A 213 -31.77 11.40 -17.38
N LYS A 214 -32.68 12.07 -18.11
CA LYS A 214 -32.90 11.85 -19.54
C LYS A 214 -31.62 12.09 -20.36
N ASP A 215 -30.81 13.02 -19.92
CA ASP A 215 -29.49 13.31 -20.48
C ASP A 215 -28.44 12.43 -19.79
N VAL A 216 -28.28 11.23 -20.31
CA VAL A 216 -27.40 10.21 -19.71
C VAL A 216 -25.93 10.65 -19.66
N GLU A 217 -25.51 11.59 -20.51
CA GLU A 217 -24.13 12.11 -20.53
C GLU A 217 -23.82 13.01 -19.33
N LYS A 218 -24.86 13.57 -18.67
CA LYS A 218 -24.70 14.34 -17.43
C LYS A 218 -24.52 13.46 -16.18
N ILE A 219 -24.90 12.20 -16.25
CA ILE A 219 -24.79 11.29 -15.12
C ILE A 219 -23.34 10.82 -14.99
N PRO A 220 -22.68 11.02 -13.84
CA PRO A 220 -21.33 10.50 -13.61
C PRO A 220 -21.31 8.96 -13.67
N GLN A 221 -20.55 8.40 -14.59
CA GLN A 221 -20.46 6.96 -14.84
C GLN A 221 -18.99 6.52 -14.85
N ALA A 222 -18.70 5.39 -14.21
CA ALA A 222 -17.38 4.80 -14.14
C ALA A 222 -17.36 3.39 -14.75
N PHE A 223 -16.34 3.08 -15.52
CA PHE A 223 -16.02 1.73 -15.93
C PHE A 223 -14.65 1.34 -15.38
N VAL A 224 -14.59 0.22 -14.65
CA VAL A 224 -13.38 -0.22 -13.94
C VAL A 224 -12.83 -1.48 -14.61
N PRO A 225 -11.81 -1.36 -15.49
CA PRO A 225 -11.19 -2.50 -16.17
C PRO A 225 -10.25 -3.27 -15.23
N TYR A 226 -10.81 -3.87 -14.19
CA TYR A 226 -10.08 -4.62 -13.18
C TYR A 226 -9.96 -6.10 -13.54
N LYS A 227 -8.78 -6.69 -13.36
CA LYS A 227 -8.48 -8.10 -13.67
C LYS A 227 -8.90 -8.51 -15.10
N GLU A 228 -9.78 -9.51 -15.22
CA GLU A 228 -10.25 -10.02 -16.52
C GLU A 228 -11.03 -8.99 -17.36
N VAL A 229 -11.60 -7.98 -16.72
CA VAL A 229 -12.36 -6.94 -17.43
C VAL A 229 -11.46 -6.09 -18.32
N LEU A 230 -10.17 -5.94 -17.97
CA LEU A 230 -9.19 -5.27 -18.83
C LEU A 230 -9.03 -6.02 -20.16
N GLN A 231 -8.95 -7.37 -20.14
CA GLN A 231 -8.85 -8.17 -21.35
C GLN A 231 -10.12 -8.06 -22.21
N ILE A 232 -11.29 -8.02 -21.58
CA ILE A 232 -12.58 -7.83 -22.26
C ILE A 232 -12.62 -6.46 -22.95
N MET A 233 -12.18 -5.41 -22.24
CA MET A 233 -12.11 -4.06 -22.82
C MET A 233 -11.16 -4.03 -24.02
N GLU A 234 -9.99 -4.65 -23.93
CA GLU A 234 -9.02 -4.72 -25.01
C GLU A 234 -9.44 -5.61 -26.18
N ASN A 235 -10.43 -6.50 -25.99
CA ASN A 235 -11.02 -7.33 -27.04
C ASN A 235 -12.10 -6.58 -27.86
N GLY A 236 -12.15 -5.26 -27.78
CA GLY A 236 -13.00 -4.43 -28.65
C GLY A 236 -14.33 -3.99 -28.05
N LEU A 237 -14.48 -4.02 -26.72
CA LEU A 237 -15.62 -3.42 -26.03
C LEU A 237 -15.74 -1.93 -26.39
N GLN A 238 -16.94 -1.51 -26.87
CA GLN A 238 -17.20 -0.12 -27.23
C GLN A 238 -17.79 0.64 -26.03
N LEU A 239 -16.98 1.48 -25.41
CA LEU A 239 -17.39 2.31 -24.28
C LEU A 239 -17.77 3.71 -24.75
N PRO A 240 -19.00 4.22 -24.44
CA PRO A 240 -19.36 5.61 -24.66
C PRO A 240 -18.33 6.59 -24.14
N GLU A 241 -18.07 7.67 -24.89
CA GLU A 241 -16.98 8.62 -24.61
C GLU A 241 -17.13 9.39 -23.28
N ASP A 242 -18.34 9.49 -22.77
CA ASP A 242 -18.67 10.16 -21.50
C ASP A 242 -18.46 9.28 -20.26
N ILE A 243 -18.24 7.97 -20.42
CA ILE A 243 -17.92 7.08 -19.31
C ILE A 243 -16.45 7.27 -18.89
N THR A 244 -16.23 7.49 -17.60
CA THR A 244 -14.89 7.61 -16.99
C THR A 244 -14.20 6.24 -16.91
N LEU A 245 -12.98 6.14 -17.43
CA LEU A 245 -12.14 4.93 -17.27
C LEU A 245 -11.40 4.97 -15.94
N ILE A 246 -11.63 3.99 -15.08
CA ILE A 246 -10.95 3.90 -13.78
C ILE A 246 -9.83 2.87 -13.85
N TRP A 247 -8.60 3.33 -13.98
CA TRP A 247 -7.41 2.47 -14.00
C TRP A 247 -7.06 1.97 -12.62
N CYS A 248 -6.54 0.75 -12.54
CA CYS A 248 -6.22 0.11 -11.27
C CYS A 248 -4.72 -0.16 -11.17
N ASP A 249 -4.21 -0.15 -9.94
CA ASP A 249 -2.89 -0.70 -9.63
C ASP A 249 -2.93 -2.24 -9.58
N ASP A 250 -1.80 -2.86 -9.31
CA ASP A 250 -1.67 -4.30 -9.15
C ASP A 250 -2.07 -4.80 -7.73
N ASN A 251 -2.75 -3.99 -6.95
CA ASN A 251 -3.12 -4.11 -5.55
C ASN A 251 -1.98 -3.82 -4.55
N TYR A 252 -0.78 -3.52 -5.02
CA TYR A 252 0.41 -3.26 -4.20
C TYR A 252 1.01 -1.88 -4.44
N GLY A 253 0.26 -1.00 -5.08
CA GLY A 253 0.64 0.38 -5.32
C GLY A 253 1.33 0.64 -6.66
N TYR A 254 1.46 -0.34 -7.55
CA TYR A 254 2.05 -0.19 -8.89
C TYR A 254 0.96 -0.16 -9.95
N MET A 255 0.78 0.97 -10.64
CA MET A 255 -0.25 1.12 -11.68
C MET A 255 -0.03 0.14 -12.83
N THR A 256 -1.06 -0.63 -13.18
CA THR A 256 -0.97 -1.66 -14.23
C THR A 256 -1.15 -1.12 -15.63
N ARG A 257 -1.91 -0.04 -15.76
CA ARG A 257 -2.31 0.55 -17.03
C ARG A 257 -2.75 2.00 -16.82
N LEU A 258 -2.47 2.86 -17.75
CA LEU A 258 -3.01 4.23 -17.82
C LEU A 258 -3.54 4.51 -19.23
N SER A 259 -4.26 5.63 -19.38
CA SER A 259 -4.81 6.05 -20.67
C SER A 259 -3.70 6.32 -21.69
N ASP A 260 -3.80 5.69 -22.84
CA ASP A 260 -3.00 6.07 -24.00
C ASP A 260 -3.43 7.45 -24.54
N LYS A 261 -2.72 7.97 -25.54
CA LYS A 261 -2.96 9.33 -26.07
C LYS A 261 -4.37 9.54 -26.66
N GLU A 262 -5.00 8.48 -27.17
CA GLU A 262 -6.38 8.59 -27.69
C GLU A 262 -7.37 8.53 -26.54
N GLN A 263 -7.19 7.63 -25.60
CA GLN A 263 -8.03 7.52 -24.41
C GLN A 263 -7.98 8.78 -23.53
N GLN A 264 -6.86 9.52 -23.52
CA GLN A 264 -6.73 10.80 -22.82
C GLN A 264 -7.63 11.91 -23.39
N LYS A 265 -8.19 11.75 -24.59
CA LYS A 265 -9.08 12.72 -25.26
C LYS A 265 -10.55 12.49 -24.91
N ARG A 266 -10.90 11.39 -24.25
CA ARG A 266 -12.28 11.04 -23.90
C ARG A 266 -12.92 12.11 -23.03
N ASN A 267 -14.20 12.45 -23.31
CA ASN A 267 -14.95 13.45 -22.55
C ASN A 267 -15.19 13.03 -21.10
N GLY A 268 -15.44 11.73 -20.85
CA GLY A 268 -15.56 11.15 -19.52
C GLY A 268 -14.24 11.12 -18.72
N GLY A 269 -13.12 11.35 -19.40
CA GLY A 269 -11.80 11.33 -18.79
C GLY A 269 -11.42 9.97 -18.20
N ALA A 270 -10.49 10.00 -17.24
CA ALA A 270 -10.05 8.82 -16.51
C ALA A 270 -9.88 9.12 -15.01
N GLY A 271 -9.77 8.06 -14.24
CA GLY A 271 -9.51 8.09 -12.82
C GLY A 271 -8.65 6.90 -12.40
N VAL A 272 -8.48 6.75 -11.09
CA VAL A 272 -7.65 5.71 -10.48
C VAL A 272 -8.38 5.04 -9.33
N TYR A 273 -8.25 3.74 -9.24
CA TYR A 273 -8.50 2.93 -8.06
C TYR A 273 -7.15 2.40 -7.54
N TYR A 274 -6.70 2.94 -6.40
CA TYR A 274 -5.37 2.72 -5.81
C TYR A 274 -5.50 1.95 -4.48
N HIS A 275 -4.46 1.23 -4.06
CA HIS A 275 -4.48 0.45 -2.82
C HIS A 275 -3.45 0.96 -1.80
N LEU A 276 -3.91 1.27 -0.59
CA LEU A 276 -3.09 1.40 0.62
C LEU A 276 -3.22 0.19 1.54
N SER A 277 -4.15 -0.71 1.23
CA SER A 277 -4.34 -1.99 1.88
C SER A 277 -4.93 -2.99 0.88
N TYR A 278 -4.69 -4.27 1.07
CA TYR A 278 -5.24 -5.32 0.22
C TYR A 278 -5.30 -6.67 0.92
N TRP A 279 -6.37 -7.41 0.67
CA TRP A 279 -6.48 -8.81 1.01
C TRP A 279 -6.43 -9.68 -0.24
N GLY A 280 -5.34 -10.41 -0.40
CA GLY A 280 -5.18 -11.28 -1.57
C GLY A 280 -3.77 -11.81 -1.78
N ARG A 281 -3.47 -12.19 -3.02
CA ARG A 281 -2.21 -12.85 -3.41
C ARG A 281 -1.20 -11.86 -3.98
N PRO A 282 0.09 -12.00 -3.69
CA PRO A 282 0.76 -13.11 -2.97
C PRO A 282 0.54 -13.08 -1.48
N HIS A 283 0.28 -11.92 -0.84
CA HIS A 283 0.06 -11.76 0.57
C HIS A 283 -0.79 -10.54 0.91
N ASP A 284 -1.53 -10.64 2.02
CA ASP A 284 -2.29 -9.51 2.55
C ASP A 284 -1.39 -8.47 3.20
N TYR A 285 -1.78 -7.19 3.13
CA TYR A 285 -1.26 -6.11 3.96
C TYR A 285 -2.44 -5.20 4.34
N MET A 286 -2.92 -5.35 5.56
CA MET A 286 -4.09 -4.65 6.09
C MET A 286 -3.85 -4.14 7.51
N TRP A 287 -2.88 -4.72 8.22
CA TRP A 287 -2.65 -4.42 9.62
C TRP A 287 -2.06 -3.03 9.83
N LEU A 288 -1.00 -2.72 9.09
CA LEU A 288 -0.30 -1.43 9.13
C LEU A 288 -0.30 -0.78 7.75
N CYS A 289 -0.32 0.56 7.71
CA CYS A 289 -0.12 1.31 6.48
C CYS A 289 1.38 1.50 6.25
N THR A 290 1.92 0.86 5.22
CA THR A 290 3.36 0.70 5.00
C THR A 290 3.79 1.02 3.57
N THR A 291 2.94 1.69 2.81
CA THR A 291 3.25 2.11 1.45
C THR A 291 4.16 3.33 1.48
N GLN A 292 5.30 3.26 0.77
CA GLN A 292 6.23 4.39 0.75
C GLN A 292 5.60 5.64 0.14
N PRO A 293 5.74 6.81 0.77
CA PRO A 293 5.21 8.08 0.24
C PRO A 293 5.68 8.39 -1.19
N GLY A 294 6.93 8.07 -1.50
CA GLY A 294 7.49 8.21 -2.85
C GLY A 294 6.82 7.33 -3.89
N LEU A 295 6.33 6.15 -3.52
CA LEU A 295 5.56 5.28 -4.42
C LEU A 295 4.18 5.89 -4.72
N ILE A 296 3.46 6.36 -3.69
CA ILE A 296 2.19 7.07 -3.86
C ILE A 296 2.39 8.26 -4.81
N TYR A 297 3.42 9.06 -4.55
CA TYR A 297 3.74 10.22 -5.38
C TYR A 297 4.02 9.82 -6.84
N SER A 298 4.92 8.87 -7.06
CA SER A 298 5.36 8.48 -8.39
C SER A 298 4.20 7.98 -9.25
N GLU A 299 3.41 7.07 -8.72
CA GLU A 299 2.30 6.43 -9.45
C GLU A 299 1.14 7.40 -9.67
N MET A 300 0.77 8.19 -8.66
CA MET A 300 -0.33 9.13 -8.76
C MET A 300 0.00 10.33 -9.65
N LYS A 301 1.26 10.82 -9.61
CA LYS A 301 1.73 11.87 -10.53
C LYS A 301 1.70 11.40 -11.97
N GLN A 302 2.16 10.18 -12.23
CA GLN A 302 2.10 9.54 -13.54
C GLN A 302 0.66 9.40 -14.04
N ALA A 303 -0.25 8.93 -13.19
CA ALA A 303 -1.66 8.83 -13.52
C ALA A 303 -2.27 10.19 -13.88
N TYR A 304 -1.97 11.21 -13.09
CA TYR A 304 -2.41 12.58 -13.35
C TYR A 304 -1.88 13.11 -14.71
N ASP A 305 -0.62 12.85 -15.02
CA ASP A 305 0.00 13.27 -16.28
C ASP A 305 -0.58 12.52 -17.49
N CYS A 306 -1.10 11.31 -17.29
CA CYS A 306 -1.88 10.55 -18.27
C CYS A 306 -3.39 10.89 -18.27
N ASN A 307 -3.76 12.08 -17.74
CA ASN A 307 -5.11 12.62 -17.68
C ASN A 307 -6.11 11.84 -16.80
N ALA A 308 -5.65 11.07 -15.83
CA ALA A 308 -6.51 10.47 -14.82
C ALA A 308 -6.85 11.51 -13.74
N ARG A 309 -7.81 12.43 -14.07
CA ARG A 309 -8.16 13.61 -13.27
C ARG A 309 -9.64 13.67 -12.86
N ARG A 310 -10.42 12.65 -13.25
CA ARG A 310 -11.87 12.65 -12.99
C ARG A 310 -12.21 12.12 -11.61
N LEU A 311 -11.68 10.96 -11.24
CA LEU A 311 -11.96 10.29 -9.96
C LEU A 311 -10.70 9.58 -9.45
N TRP A 312 -10.29 9.88 -8.21
CA TRP A 312 -9.31 9.11 -7.45
C TRP A 312 -9.98 8.47 -6.25
N VAL A 313 -9.93 7.14 -6.18
CA VAL A 313 -10.43 6.35 -5.05
C VAL A 313 -9.29 5.49 -4.52
N VAL A 314 -9.06 5.55 -3.22
CA VAL A 314 -8.05 4.74 -2.55
C VAL A 314 -8.68 3.71 -1.62
N ASN A 315 -8.26 2.46 -1.79
CA ASN A 315 -8.68 1.36 -0.93
C ASN A 315 -8.02 1.50 0.45
N VAL A 316 -8.83 1.54 1.47
CA VAL A 316 -8.43 1.47 2.88
C VAL A 316 -9.39 0.53 3.62
N HIS A 317 -8.86 -0.44 4.38
CA HIS A 317 -9.71 -1.30 5.21
C HIS A 317 -10.16 -0.56 6.47
N ASP A 318 -9.25 0.26 7.03
CA ASP A 318 -9.49 1.15 8.14
C ASP A 318 -8.79 2.50 7.92
N LEU A 319 -9.46 3.56 8.34
CA LEU A 319 -9.01 4.93 8.15
C LEU A 319 -7.83 5.28 9.06
N LYS A 320 -7.87 4.82 10.31
CA LYS A 320 -6.96 5.25 11.38
C LYS A 320 -5.50 4.82 11.12
N PRO A 321 -5.19 3.58 10.72
CA PRO A 321 -3.82 3.19 10.37
C PRO A 321 -3.27 3.91 9.14
N ALA A 322 -4.13 4.36 8.23
CA ALA A 322 -3.73 4.97 6.97
C ALA A 322 -3.52 6.49 7.05
N ALA A 323 -3.50 7.10 8.24
CA ALA A 323 -3.63 8.54 8.42
C ALA A 323 -2.72 9.39 7.53
N TYR A 324 -1.41 9.18 7.55
CA TYR A 324 -0.48 9.98 6.76
C TYR A 324 -0.59 9.69 5.25
N ASP A 325 -0.60 8.44 4.85
CA ASP A 325 -0.60 8.06 3.44
C ASP A 325 -1.92 8.46 2.75
N LEU A 326 -3.04 8.36 3.49
CA LEU A 326 -4.34 8.83 3.00
C LEU A 326 -4.36 10.36 2.85
N GLU A 327 -3.79 11.09 3.80
CA GLU A 327 -3.70 12.55 3.70
C GLU A 327 -2.82 12.98 2.53
N LEU A 328 -1.64 12.36 2.33
CA LEU A 328 -0.77 12.62 1.19
C LEU A 328 -1.50 12.37 -0.14
N PHE A 329 -2.19 11.24 -0.27
CA PHE A 329 -2.97 10.90 -1.47
C PHE A 329 -4.04 11.95 -1.77
N LEU A 330 -4.79 12.39 -0.75
CA LEU A 330 -5.87 13.37 -0.91
C LEU A 330 -5.35 14.81 -1.09
N ASP A 331 -4.22 15.17 -0.49
CA ASP A 331 -3.55 16.44 -0.72
C ASP A 331 -3.07 16.56 -2.17
N MET A 332 -2.50 15.49 -2.74
CA MET A 332 -2.15 15.42 -4.16
C MET A 332 -3.40 15.52 -5.06
N ALA A 333 -4.48 14.84 -4.70
CA ALA A 333 -5.73 14.89 -5.45
C ALA A 333 -6.38 16.28 -5.41
N TRP A 334 -6.22 16.99 -4.30
CA TRP A 334 -6.65 18.39 -4.18
C TRP A 334 -5.74 19.34 -4.96
N ASN A 335 -4.44 19.21 -4.78
CA ASN A 335 -3.45 20.01 -5.50
C ASN A 335 -2.24 19.12 -5.86
N ILE A 336 -2.15 18.73 -7.12
CA ILE A 336 -1.08 17.84 -7.62
C ILE A 336 0.33 18.43 -7.40
N ASN A 337 0.43 19.74 -7.22
CA ASN A 337 1.67 20.44 -6.94
C ASN A 337 1.89 20.69 -5.43
N SER A 338 1.09 20.09 -4.55
CA SER A 338 1.29 20.20 -3.09
C SER A 338 2.61 19.56 -2.64
N VAL A 339 3.07 18.57 -3.40
CA VAL A 339 4.36 17.91 -3.25
C VAL A 339 5.09 17.79 -4.58
N SER A 340 6.39 17.67 -4.51
CA SER A 340 7.29 17.44 -5.64
C SER A 340 8.26 16.28 -5.30
N PRO A 341 9.05 15.77 -6.24
CA PRO A 341 10.02 14.71 -5.97
C PRO A 341 10.99 15.04 -4.81
N SER A 342 11.28 16.31 -4.60
CA SER A 342 12.23 16.81 -3.59
C SER A 342 11.59 17.41 -2.34
N THR A 343 10.26 17.34 -2.17
CA THR A 343 9.55 17.93 -1.02
C THR A 343 8.68 16.95 -0.25
N LEU A 344 8.77 15.65 -0.56
CA LEU A 344 8.02 14.60 0.15
C LEU A 344 8.43 14.51 1.62
N VAL A 345 9.72 14.60 1.90
CA VAL A 345 10.25 14.60 3.27
C VAL A 345 9.74 15.81 4.05
N GLU A 346 9.70 17.00 3.45
CA GLU A 346 9.16 18.20 4.09
C GLU A 346 7.65 18.13 4.33
N HIS A 347 6.91 17.49 3.43
CA HIS A 347 5.48 17.23 3.63
C HIS A 347 5.26 16.32 4.86
N GLN A 348 6.02 15.23 4.98
CA GLN A 348 5.94 14.31 6.12
C GLN A 348 6.37 15.03 7.43
N LYS A 349 7.44 15.81 7.39
CA LYS A 349 7.89 16.63 8.52
C LYS A 349 6.79 17.60 8.97
N SER A 350 6.17 18.29 8.02
CA SER A 350 5.09 19.24 8.31
C SER A 350 3.89 18.55 8.96
N TRP A 351 3.54 17.35 8.49
CA TRP A 351 2.51 16.52 9.11
C TRP A 351 2.87 16.14 10.55
N LEU A 352 4.07 15.60 10.79
CA LEU A 352 4.54 15.23 12.13
C LEU A 352 4.58 16.44 13.08
N CYS A 353 5.04 17.58 12.61
CA CYS A 353 5.09 18.82 13.42
C CYS A 353 3.68 19.34 13.75
N ARG A 354 2.74 19.22 12.83
CA ARG A 354 1.33 19.59 13.06
C ARG A 354 0.69 18.68 14.11
N GLU A 355 0.90 17.37 13.99
CA GLU A 355 0.27 16.38 14.86
C GLU A 355 0.88 16.36 16.27
N PHE A 356 2.21 16.47 16.42
CA PHE A 356 2.91 16.20 17.67
C PHE A 356 3.71 17.40 18.23
N GLY A 357 3.69 18.53 17.55
CA GLY A 357 4.47 19.71 17.90
C GLY A 357 5.81 19.75 17.16
N LYS A 358 6.37 20.95 17.00
CA LYS A 358 7.53 21.18 16.15
C LYS A 358 8.74 20.34 16.57
N GLU A 359 9.14 20.42 17.84
CA GLU A 359 10.35 19.73 18.32
C GLU A 359 10.21 18.20 18.25
N ALA A 360 9.07 17.67 18.68
CA ALA A 360 8.79 16.25 18.62
C ALA A 360 8.71 15.76 17.16
N GLY A 361 8.01 16.51 16.30
CA GLY A 361 7.86 16.14 14.88
C GLY A 361 9.20 16.12 14.13
N GLU A 362 10.09 17.09 14.40
CA GLU A 362 11.43 17.11 13.80
C GLU A 362 12.29 15.92 14.26
N LYS A 363 12.18 15.52 15.53
CA LYS A 363 12.89 14.34 16.07
C LYS A 363 12.30 13.01 15.61
N LEU A 364 11.00 12.94 15.35
CA LEU A 364 10.33 11.74 14.82
C LEU A 364 10.63 11.48 13.35
N LEU A 365 10.93 12.51 12.56
CA LEU A 365 11.11 12.39 11.13
C LEU A 365 12.11 11.30 10.70
N PRO A 366 13.35 11.24 11.25
CA PRO A 366 14.30 10.19 10.87
C PRO A 366 13.76 8.77 11.13
N ALA A 367 13.07 8.59 12.28
CA ALA A 367 12.49 7.30 12.62
C ALA A 367 11.37 6.89 11.63
N MET A 368 10.54 7.83 11.21
CA MET A 368 9.47 7.55 10.26
C MET A 368 9.97 7.32 8.83
N LEU A 369 11.02 8.02 8.41
CA LEU A 369 11.68 7.74 7.14
C LEU A 369 12.25 6.32 7.13
N GLU A 370 12.97 5.94 8.19
CA GLU A 370 13.52 4.59 8.34
C GLU A 370 12.41 3.53 8.44
N PHE A 371 11.30 3.80 9.13
CA PHE A 371 10.12 2.92 9.18
C PHE A 371 9.62 2.59 7.77
N TYR A 372 9.40 3.61 6.92
CA TYR A 372 8.96 3.40 5.55
C TYR A 372 10.00 2.66 4.69
N ARG A 373 11.30 2.89 4.94
CA ARG A 373 12.37 2.13 4.27
C ARG A 373 12.32 0.66 4.64
N LEU A 374 12.28 0.35 5.93
CA LEU A 374 12.24 -1.04 6.42
C LEU A 374 10.99 -1.78 5.92
N CYS A 375 9.84 -1.12 5.93
CA CYS A 375 8.60 -1.65 5.36
C CYS A 375 8.64 -1.78 3.83
N GLY A 376 9.39 -0.92 3.14
CA GLY A 376 9.65 -1.01 1.71
C GLY A 376 10.55 -2.19 1.33
N ILE A 377 11.54 -2.49 2.17
CA ILE A 377 12.38 -3.69 2.03
C ILE A 377 11.51 -4.96 2.14
N ARG A 378 10.66 -5.03 3.15
CA ARG A 378 9.67 -6.08 3.31
C ARG A 378 8.58 -5.64 4.28
N LYS A 379 7.33 -5.74 3.86
CA LYS A 379 6.20 -5.42 4.75
C LYS A 379 6.19 -6.37 5.95
N PRO A 380 5.82 -5.88 7.17
CA PRO A 380 5.77 -6.74 8.36
C PRO A 380 4.89 -7.97 8.18
N GLU A 381 3.75 -7.84 7.52
CA GLU A 381 2.83 -8.94 7.23
C GLU A 381 3.42 -9.98 6.26
N PHE A 382 4.44 -9.60 5.48
CA PHE A 382 5.11 -10.52 4.54
C PHE A 382 6.24 -11.33 5.20
N MET A 383 6.57 -11.05 6.46
CA MET A 383 7.64 -11.76 7.16
C MET A 383 7.32 -13.24 7.35
N GLY A 384 8.26 -14.10 7.01
CA GLY A 384 8.15 -15.54 7.17
C GLY A 384 7.10 -16.20 6.30
N TRP A 385 6.61 -15.50 5.26
CA TRP A 385 5.51 -15.98 4.46
C TRP A 385 5.59 -15.51 3.04
N ASN A 386 5.10 -16.28 2.09
CA ASN A 386 5.25 -15.92 0.69
C ASN A 386 4.01 -16.06 -0.17
N GLN A 387 2.95 -16.69 0.27
CA GLN A 387 1.66 -16.63 -0.42
C GLN A 387 0.50 -17.24 0.35
N VAL A 388 -0.68 -16.63 0.18
CA VAL A 388 -1.98 -17.18 0.55
C VAL A 388 -2.45 -18.01 -0.64
N GLU A 389 -2.11 -19.28 -0.67
CA GLU A 389 -2.68 -20.23 -1.64
C GLU A 389 -3.29 -21.40 -0.88
N LEU A 390 -4.55 -21.65 -1.23
CA LEU A 390 -5.24 -22.83 -0.75
C LEU A 390 -4.65 -24.06 -1.45
N ASP A 391 -3.69 -24.72 -0.83
CA ASP A 391 -3.29 -26.06 -1.21
C ASP A 391 -4.09 -27.08 -0.37
N LYS A 392 -5.29 -27.35 -0.79
CA LYS A 392 -6.22 -28.31 -0.14
C LYS A 392 -5.66 -29.74 -0.04
N LYS A 393 -4.65 -30.08 -0.83
CA LYS A 393 -4.00 -31.40 -0.79
C LYS A 393 -2.91 -31.45 0.25
N LYS A 394 -2.27 -30.32 0.52
CA LYS A 394 -1.09 -30.24 1.37
C LYS A 394 -1.41 -29.75 2.79
N TYR A 395 -2.38 -28.85 2.93
CA TYR A 395 -2.72 -28.23 4.21
C TYR A 395 -4.21 -28.32 4.48
N THR A 396 -4.58 -28.87 5.62
CA THR A 396 -5.98 -29.09 6.01
C THR A 396 -6.80 -27.82 6.10
N LYS A 397 -6.16 -26.68 6.45
CA LYS A 397 -6.78 -25.35 6.45
C LYS A 397 -6.58 -24.59 5.14
N GLY A 398 -5.88 -25.16 4.17
CA GLY A 398 -5.64 -24.55 2.88
C GLY A 398 -4.61 -23.40 2.87
N TRP A 399 -3.82 -23.21 3.90
CA TRP A 399 -2.79 -22.20 4.01
C TRP A 399 -1.40 -22.82 3.89
N SER A 400 -0.48 -22.11 3.25
CA SER A 400 0.95 -22.49 3.27
C SER A 400 1.52 -22.29 4.68
N PRO A 401 2.43 -23.16 5.16
CA PRO A 401 3.14 -22.90 6.40
C PRO A 401 4.05 -21.70 6.25
N VAL A 402 4.46 -21.15 7.39
CA VAL A 402 5.49 -20.13 7.46
C VAL A 402 6.78 -20.62 6.77
N LYS A 403 7.36 -19.78 5.91
CA LYS A 403 8.64 -20.01 5.26
C LYS A 403 9.69 -19.04 5.77
N ASN A 404 10.94 -19.46 5.74
CA ASN A 404 12.06 -18.53 5.94
C ASN A 404 12.07 -17.49 4.81
N THR A 405 12.40 -16.26 5.18
CA THR A 405 12.71 -15.20 4.22
C THR A 405 14.07 -15.42 3.58
N ASP A 406 14.39 -14.67 2.55
CA ASP A 406 15.71 -14.70 1.91
C ASP A 406 16.76 -13.81 2.64
N PHE A 407 16.42 -13.25 3.81
CA PHE A 407 17.41 -12.55 4.64
C PHE A 407 18.52 -13.49 5.06
N SER A 408 19.77 -13.16 4.72
CA SER A 408 20.93 -13.94 5.09
C SER A 408 21.33 -13.74 6.56
N LEU A 409 21.75 -14.83 7.20
CA LEU A 409 22.31 -14.78 8.55
C LEU A 409 23.80 -14.39 8.58
N THR A 410 24.49 -14.51 7.45
CA THR A 410 25.96 -14.41 7.36
C THR A 410 26.46 -13.36 6.36
N GLU A 411 25.77 -13.21 5.23
CA GLU A 411 26.22 -12.27 4.19
C GLU A 411 26.28 -10.85 4.73
N PHE A 412 27.27 -10.14 4.28
CA PHE A 412 27.54 -8.75 4.66
C PHE A 412 27.54 -8.51 6.19
N GLY A 413 28.08 -9.48 6.96
CA GLY A 413 28.14 -9.42 8.41
C GLY A 413 26.81 -9.62 9.12
N GLY A 414 25.87 -10.34 8.49
CA GLY A 414 24.55 -10.65 9.03
C GLY A 414 23.52 -9.57 8.70
N GLU A 415 22.98 -9.57 7.51
CA GLU A 415 21.96 -8.58 7.08
C GLU A 415 20.67 -8.66 7.91
N LEU A 416 20.29 -9.87 8.36
CA LEU A 416 19.16 -10.05 9.25
C LEU A 416 19.34 -9.31 10.59
N ASP A 417 20.54 -9.38 11.19
CA ASP A 417 20.83 -8.66 12.43
C ASP A 417 20.75 -7.15 12.21
N ARG A 418 21.35 -6.65 11.14
CA ARG A 418 21.32 -5.21 10.80
C ARG A 418 19.89 -4.71 10.57
N TYR A 419 19.04 -5.50 9.91
CA TYR A 419 17.65 -5.13 9.70
C TYR A 419 16.89 -5.00 11.04
N LEU A 420 17.10 -5.94 11.98
CA LEU A 420 16.50 -5.87 13.32
C LEU A 420 17.10 -4.73 14.17
N GLU A 421 18.40 -4.48 14.07
CA GLU A 421 19.06 -3.36 14.73
C GLU A 421 18.49 -2.00 14.28
N SER A 422 18.14 -1.87 12.99
CA SER A 422 17.48 -0.67 12.48
C SER A 422 16.11 -0.43 13.14
N TYR A 423 15.30 -1.49 13.34
CA TYR A 423 14.06 -1.37 14.10
C TYR A 423 14.28 -0.97 15.56
N GLU A 424 15.25 -1.55 16.23
CA GLU A 424 15.57 -1.16 17.62
C GLU A 424 16.00 0.31 17.69
N ALA A 425 16.80 0.79 16.74
CA ALA A 425 17.23 2.19 16.70
C ALA A 425 16.04 3.15 16.57
N ILE A 426 15.06 2.85 15.72
CA ILE A 426 13.88 3.73 15.60
C ILE A 426 12.97 3.63 16.83
N LYS A 427 12.87 2.47 17.50
CA LYS A 427 12.15 2.34 18.78
C LYS A 427 12.82 3.20 19.88
N GLU A 428 14.15 3.25 19.92
CA GLU A 428 14.89 4.12 20.83
C GLU A 428 14.54 5.59 20.61
N ILE A 429 14.55 6.07 19.35
CA ILE A 429 14.15 7.45 19.02
C ILE A 429 12.71 7.73 19.50
N LEU A 430 11.77 6.84 19.24
CA LEU A 430 10.39 7.02 19.70
C LEU A 430 10.28 7.10 21.22
N SER A 431 11.03 6.27 21.93
CA SER A 431 11.06 6.25 23.39
C SER A 431 11.64 7.55 23.99
N GLU A 432 12.64 8.15 23.33
CA GLU A 432 13.19 9.45 23.70
C GLU A 432 12.22 10.61 23.44
N VAL A 433 11.42 10.51 22.38
CA VAL A 433 10.46 11.57 21.99
C VAL A 433 9.14 11.47 22.75
N GLU A 434 8.70 10.28 23.15
CA GLU A 434 7.40 10.06 23.82
C GLU A 434 7.17 10.97 25.05
N PRO A 435 8.17 11.24 25.93
CA PRO A 435 7.98 12.20 27.05
C PRO A 435 7.74 13.64 26.60
N MET A 436 8.11 14.01 25.38
CA MET A 436 7.93 15.37 24.83
C MET A 436 6.53 15.57 24.26
N ILE A 437 5.78 14.48 24.03
CA ILE A 437 4.43 14.54 23.47
C ILE A 437 3.47 15.10 24.50
N PRO A 438 2.69 16.16 24.19
CA PRO A 438 1.66 16.68 25.08
C PRO A 438 0.68 15.59 25.53
N GLN A 439 0.23 15.64 26.76
CA GLN A 439 -0.63 14.60 27.35
C GLN A 439 -1.88 14.34 26.49
N GLU A 440 -2.50 15.40 25.96
CA GLU A 440 -3.68 15.35 25.11
C GLU A 440 -3.43 14.81 23.69
N ARG A 441 -2.15 14.51 23.34
CA ARG A 441 -1.73 13.95 22.06
C ARG A 441 -1.15 12.54 22.19
N LYS A 442 -1.06 11.99 23.40
CA LYS A 442 -0.44 10.67 23.63
C LYS A 442 -1.20 9.54 22.96
N ASP A 443 -2.53 9.60 22.94
CA ASP A 443 -3.33 8.59 22.22
C ASP A 443 -3.10 8.66 20.72
N ALA A 444 -3.03 9.85 20.15
CA ALA A 444 -2.69 10.06 18.75
C ALA A 444 -1.27 9.52 18.43
N PHE A 445 -0.29 9.84 19.29
CA PHE A 445 1.07 9.35 19.12
C PHE A 445 1.15 7.82 19.19
N PHE A 446 0.47 7.22 20.18
CA PHE A 446 0.41 5.77 20.27
C PHE A 446 -0.17 5.13 19.00
N ALA A 447 -1.34 5.58 18.58
CA ALA A 447 -2.04 4.95 17.46
C ALA A 447 -1.37 5.15 16.10
N GLN A 448 -0.82 6.36 15.85
CA GLN A 448 -0.32 6.74 14.52
C GLN A 448 1.19 6.52 14.35
N ILE A 449 1.95 6.47 15.45
CA ILE A 449 3.41 6.37 15.42
C ILE A 449 3.90 5.13 16.17
N LYS A 450 3.59 5.03 17.46
CA LYS A 450 4.16 3.98 18.32
C LYS A 450 3.67 2.58 17.94
N TYR A 451 2.36 2.40 17.81
CA TYR A 451 1.78 1.11 17.45
C TYR A 451 2.32 0.56 16.12
N PRO A 452 2.31 1.32 15.00
CA PRO A 452 2.85 0.81 13.74
C PRO A 452 4.35 0.51 13.79
N VAL A 453 5.17 1.36 14.40
CA VAL A 453 6.62 1.14 14.49
C VAL A 453 6.95 -0.05 15.40
N PHE A 454 6.38 -0.11 16.60
CA PHE A 454 6.62 -1.21 17.56
C PHE A 454 6.00 -2.51 17.06
N GLY A 455 4.83 -2.47 16.44
CA GLY A 455 4.19 -3.63 15.82
C GLY A 455 5.02 -4.21 14.68
N ALA A 456 5.53 -3.37 13.78
CA ALA A 456 6.41 -3.79 12.68
C ALA A 456 7.74 -4.37 13.20
N ALA A 457 8.36 -3.72 14.19
CA ALA A 457 9.57 -4.20 14.85
C ALA A 457 9.34 -5.57 15.51
N ALA A 458 8.26 -5.70 16.27
CA ALA A 458 7.92 -6.95 16.95
C ALA A 458 7.59 -8.07 15.96
N MET A 459 6.85 -7.80 14.87
CA MET A 459 6.58 -8.81 13.84
C MET A 459 7.86 -9.25 13.14
N SER A 460 8.72 -8.33 12.77
CA SER A 460 10.01 -8.64 12.16
C SER A 460 10.89 -9.46 13.09
N THR A 461 10.99 -9.06 14.37
CA THR A 461 11.75 -9.82 15.40
C THR A 461 11.17 -11.20 15.61
N LYS A 462 9.86 -11.33 15.76
CA LYS A 462 9.17 -12.62 15.93
C LYS A 462 9.53 -13.59 14.81
N MET A 463 9.40 -13.14 13.56
CA MET A 463 9.54 -14.01 12.40
C MET A 463 11.01 -14.30 12.07
N LEU A 464 11.88 -13.30 12.12
CA LEU A 464 13.30 -13.46 11.78
C LEU A 464 14.09 -14.19 12.87
N GLU A 465 13.76 -14.00 14.14
CA GLU A 465 14.36 -14.81 15.21
C GLU A 465 13.85 -16.25 15.18
N ALA A 466 12.59 -16.51 14.83
CA ALA A 466 12.10 -17.86 14.58
C ALA A 466 12.84 -18.50 13.39
N GLN A 467 13.08 -17.77 12.31
CA GLN A 467 13.90 -18.21 11.18
C GLN A 467 15.32 -18.59 11.63
N ARG A 468 15.96 -17.71 12.42
CA ARG A 468 17.28 -17.98 12.99
C ARG A 468 17.28 -19.26 13.81
N ALA A 469 16.30 -19.44 14.71
CA ALA A 469 16.18 -20.63 15.53
C ALA A 469 16.08 -21.92 14.68
N ARG A 470 15.33 -21.90 13.61
CA ARG A 470 15.20 -23.04 12.67
C ARG A 470 16.49 -23.30 11.88
N CYS A 471 17.28 -22.26 11.58
CA CYS A 471 18.54 -22.38 10.84
C CYS A 471 19.71 -22.81 11.69
N ILE A 472 19.65 -22.71 13.02
CA ILE A 472 20.67 -23.22 13.94
C ILE A 472 20.60 -24.74 13.98
N SER A 473 21.19 -25.39 12.96
CA SER A 473 21.21 -26.89 12.85
C SER A 473 22.20 -27.57 13.75
N PRO A 474 21.98 -28.87 14.10
CA PRO A 474 22.94 -29.69 14.83
C PRO A 474 24.22 -29.97 14.04
N GLY A 475 25.22 -29.13 14.04
CA GLY A 475 26.48 -29.35 13.30
C GLY A 475 27.20 -28.08 12.83
N SER A 476 26.54 -26.96 12.76
CA SER A 476 27.17 -25.66 12.47
C SER A 476 27.74 -25.07 13.75
N CYS A 477 29.01 -25.22 13.98
CA CYS A 477 29.69 -24.69 15.17
C CYS A 477 30.63 -23.57 14.74
N ASP A 478 30.30 -22.37 15.12
CA ASP A 478 31.29 -21.32 15.25
C ASP A 478 31.62 -21.13 16.72
N THR A 479 32.90 -21.27 17.05
CA THR A 479 33.41 -21.52 18.40
C THR A 479 33.67 -20.25 19.20
N THR A 480 32.87 -19.20 19.09
CA THR A 480 33.03 -17.99 19.88
C THR A 480 32.01 -17.92 21.02
N LEU A 481 32.48 -17.74 22.24
CA LEU A 481 31.87 -17.33 23.55
C LEU A 481 30.40 -17.73 23.86
N TRP A 482 29.63 -18.15 22.89
CA TRP A 482 28.23 -18.56 22.95
C TRP A 482 28.09 -19.99 22.53
N THR A 483 27.60 -20.85 23.44
CA THR A 483 27.23 -22.17 23.01
C THR A 483 26.08 -22.06 22.00
N ARG A 484 26.05 -22.93 21.03
CA ARG A 484 24.96 -23.07 20.06
C ARG A 484 23.59 -23.19 20.76
N GLU A 485 23.52 -23.87 21.88
CA GLU A 485 22.33 -23.96 22.70
C GLU A 485 21.87 -22.59 23.20
N SER A 486 22.77 -21.75 23.70
CA SER A 486 22.44 -20.38 24.15
C SER A 486 21.94 -19.51 23.01
N GLN A 487 22.48 -19.65 21.80
CA GLN A 487 22.02 -18.91 20.61
C GLN A 487 20.62 -19.34 20.20
N LEU A 488 20.35 -20.65 20.20
CA LEU A 488 19.03 -21.20 19.92
C LEU A 488 17.99 -20.72 20.94
N MET A 489 18.31 -20.82 22.22
CA MET A 489 17.42 -20.40 23.31
C MET A 489 17.15 -18.90 23.24
N ALA A 490 18.17 -18.08 22.94
CA ALA A 490 18.01 -16.63 22.78
C ALA A 490 17.10 -16.28 21.58
N ALA A 491 17.26 -16.95 20.45
CA ALA A 491 16.41 -16.75 19.29
C ALA A 491 14.95 -17.14 19.58
N CYS A 492 14.71 -18.29 20.21
CA CYS A 492 13.37 -18.72 20.62
C CYS A 492 12.76 -17.72 21.62
N ALA A 493 13.50 -17.29 22.64
CA ALA A 493 13.04 -16.35 23.66
C ALA A 493 12.63 -14.99 23.06
N LYS A 494 13.46 -14.43 22.19
CA LYS A 494 13.18 -13.16 21.51
C LYS A 494 11.94 -13.25 20.60
N SER A 495 11.79 -14.37 19.89
CA SER A 495 10.63 -14.59 19.04
C SER A 495 9.32 -14.67 19.86
N ILE A 496 9.34 -15.39 20.99
CA ILE A 496 8.18 -15.49 21.90
C ILE A 496 7.86 -14.13 22.49
N LYS A 497 8.87 -13.40 22.98
CA LYS A 497 8.65 -12.08 23.57
C LYS A 497 8.08 -11.08 22.58
N ALA A 498 8.56 -11.09 21.34
CA ALA A 498 8.03 -10.24 20.28
C ALA A 498 6.57 -10.59 19.92
N TYR A 499 6.21 -11.86 19.92
CA TYR A 499 4.81 -12.28 19.78
C TYR A 499 3.94 -11.73 20.91
N GLN A 500 4.41 -11.76 22.15
CA GLN A 500 3.69 -11.20 23.29
C GLN A 500 3.56 -9.68 23.16
N GLU A 501 4.63 -8.98 22.75
CA GLU A 501 4.61 -7.52 22.52
C GLU A 501 3.51 -7.09 21.54
N ILE A 502 3.33 -7.82 20.42
CA ILE A 502 2.24 -7.54 19.47
C ILE A 502 0.86 -7.66 20.16
N ARG A 503 0.68 -8.66 21.01
CA ARG A 503 -0.58 -8.86 21.72
C ARG A 503 -0.84 -7.77 22.73
N ASP A 504 0.15 -7.41 23.53
CA ASP A 504 0.05 -6.36 24.55
C ASP A 504 -0.25 -4.99 23.90
N LEU A 505 0.43 -4.65 22.80
CA LEU A 505 0.13 -3.44 22.02
C LEU A 505 -1.30 -3.43 21.47
N THR A 506 -1.78 -4.60 21.00
CA THR A 506 -3.13 -4.74 20.47
C THR A 506 -4.19 -4.68 21.56
N ASP A 507 -3.91 -5.26 22.72
CA ASP A 507 -4.78 -5.17 23.88
C ASP A 507 -4.89 -3.74 24.41
N TYR A 508 -3.77 -3.00 24.49
CA TYR A 508 -3.78 -1.58 24.82
C TYR A 508 -4.61 -0.78 23.82
N TYR A 509 -4.39 -1.00 22.51
CA TYR A 509 -5.12 -0.32 21.44
C TYR A 509 -6.64 -0.47 21.59
N ASN A 510 -7.10 -1.67 21.90
CA ASN A 510 -8.52 -1.95 22.03
C ASN A 510 -9.14 -1.49 23.35
N ASN A 511 -8.43 -1.61 24.47
CA ASN A 511 -9.05 -1.51 25.78
C ASN A 511 -8.72 -0.21 26.54
N GLU A 512 -7.58 0.41 26.24
CA GLU A 512 -7.08 1.56 27.00
C GLU A 512 -6.99 2.84 26.16
N LEU A 513 -6.62 2.72 24.89
CA LEU A 513 -6.45 3.85 23.97
C LEU A 513 -7.73 4.71 23.95
N ALA A 514 -7.58 6.00 24.26
CA ALA A 514 -8.67 6.97 24.29
C ALA A 514 -9.87 6.47 25.15
N ASP A 515 -9.58 5.94 26.35
CA ASP A 515 -10.55 5.38 27.28
C ASP A 515 -11.43 4.27 26.66
N GLY A 516 -10.85 3.42 25.79
CA GLY A 516 -11.56 2.32 25.15
C GLY A 516 -12.45 2.73 23.96
N LYS A 517 -12.31 3.96 23.46
CA LYS A 517 -13.04 4.44 22.25
C LYS A 517 -12.87 3.51 21.06
N TRP A 518 -11.69 2.87 20.93
CA TRP A 518 -11.32 2.04 19.79
C TRP A 518 -11.46 0.53 20.05
N LYS A 519 -12.22 0.14 21.06
CA LYS A 519 -12.46 -1.28 21.35
C LYS A 519 -13.05 -2.00 20.14
N TYR A 520 -12.48 -3.16 19.80
CA TYR A 520 -12.77 -4.00 18.62
C TYR A 520 -12.28 -3.44 17.27
N SER A 521 -11.50 -2.36 17.24
CA SER A 521 -10.96 -1.84 15.98
C SER A 521 -9.65 -2.51 15.56
N MET A 522 -8.95 -3.20 16.48
CA MET A 522 -7.73 -3.94 16.15
C MET A 522 -7.91 -5.42 16.49
N CYS A 523 -7.43 -6.29 15.63
CA CYS A 523 -7.57 -7.73 15.76
C CYS A 523 -6.22 -8.40 16.01
N HIS A 524 -6.17 -9.39 16.92
CA HIS A 524 -4.98 -10.18 17.19
C HIS A 524 -4.55 -11.07 16.03
N ASN A 525 -5.52 -11.55 15.26
CA ASN A 525 -5.27 -12.44 14.12
C ASN A 525 -6.11 -11.97 12.93
N PRO A 526 -5.73 -10.87 12.25
CA PRO A 526 -6.43 -10.42 11.05
C PRO A 526 -6.61 -11.55 10.05
N ARG A 527 -7.86 -11.84 9.68
CA ARG A 527 -8.21 -12.88 8.69
C ARG A 527 -7.63 -14.28 8.99
N ASP A 528 -7.30 -14.59 10.25
CA ASP A 528 -6.67 -15.85 10.66
C ASP A 528 -5.35 -16.15 9.92
N LEU A 529 -4.61 -15.12 9.54
CA LEU A 529 -3.32 -15.28 8.87
C LEU A 529 -2.27 -15.87 9.82
N TYR A 530 -1.52 -16.88 9.36
CA TYR A 530 -0.49 -17.54 10.15
C TYR A 530 0.60 -16.64 10.68
N VAL A 531 0.88 -15.52 9.98
CA VAL A 531 1.88 -14.56 10.44
C VAL A 531 1.55 -13.97 11.82
N PHE A 532 0.27 -13.95 12.21
CA PHE A 532 -0.19 -13.48 13.53
C PHE A 532 -0.28 -14.59 14.59
N TYR A 533 -0.08 -15.84 14.22
CA TYR A 533 -0.08 -16.96 15.15
C TYR A 533 1.21 -17.01 15.98
N PRO A 534 1.25 -17.80 17.05
CA PRO A 534 2.49 -18.06 17.79
C PRO A 534 3.63 -18.47 16.85
N PRO A 535 4.89 -18.09 17.15
CA PRO A 535 6.01 -18.37 16.25
C PRO A 535 6.29 -19.86 16.10
N GLU A 536 6.65 -20.29 14.89
CA GLU A 536 7.11 -21.65 14.61
C GLU A 536 8.60 -21.77 14.97
N ILE A 537 8.85 -22.22 16.19
CA ILE A 537 10.20 -22.36 16.77
C ILE A 537 10.46 -23.78 17.22
N PRO A 538 11.73 -24.24 17.23
CA PRO A 538 12.08 -25.61 17.62
C PRO A 538 11.80 -25.94 19.09
N ILE A 539 11.88 -24.97 19.99
CA ILE A 539 11.76 -25.16 21.44
C ILE A 539 10.89 -24.06 22.04
N TRP A 540 9.83 -24.45 22.77
CA TRP A 540 9.05 -23.54 23.59
C TRP A 540 9.66 -23.45 24.98
N LEU A 541 9.85 -22.21 25.47
CA LEU A 541 10.54 -21.89 26.71
C LEU A 541 9.54 -21.55 27.83
N THR A 542 9.93 -21.83 29.06
CA THR A 542 9.23 -21.33 30.25
C THR A 542 9.45 -19.82 30.41
N ASP A 543 8.58 -19.16 31.17
CA ASP A 543 8.69 -17.71 31.42
C ASP A 543 10.06 -17.31 31.98
N LYS A 544 10.63 -18.11 32.91
CA LYS A 544 11.97 -17.88 33.47
C LYS A 544 13.09 -17.99 32.40
N GLU A 545 12.95 -18.92 31.49
CA GLU A 545 13.90 -19.07 30.38
C GLU A 545 13.76 -17.94 29.38
N ILE A 546 12.51 -17.50 29.07
CA ILE A 546 12.25 -16.37 28.21
C ILE A 546 12.91 -15.12 28.78
N GLU A 547 12.69 -14.79 30.06
CA GLU A 547 13.34 -13.64 30.72
C GLU A 547 14.87 -13.74 30.67
N LYS A 548 15.42 -14.90 30.99
CA LYS A 548 16.86 -15.14 30.98
C LYS A 548 17.46 -14.94 29.59
N TYR A 549 16.90 -15.60 28.57
CA TYR A 549 17.52 -15.67 27.24
C TYR A 549 17.13 -14.51 26.32
N ALA A 550 15.98 -13.86 26.49
CA ALA A 550 15.62 -12.67 25.72
C ALA A 550 16.53 -11.47 25.98
N SER A 551 17.13 -11.41 27.17
CA SER A 551 18.09 -10.36 27.53
C SER A 551 19.47 -10.53 26.87
N PHE A 552 19.74 -11.66 26.24
CA PHE A 552 20.99 -11.92 25.56
C PHE A 552 21.20 -10.96 24.39
N ARG A 553 22.30 -10.17 24.46
CA ARG A 553 22.70 -9.26 23.39
C ARG A 553 23.71 -9.95 22.47
N ARG A 554 23.44 -9.92 21.18
CA ARG A 554 24.45 -10.26 20.16
C ARG A 554 25.42 -9.11 19.99
N PRO A 555 26.65 -9.37 19.53
CA PRO A 555 27.52 -8.32 19.05
C PRO A 555 26.78 -7.48 18.01
N LYS A 556 26.99 -6.17 18.00
CA LYS A 556 26.46 -5.31 16.95
C LYS A 556 27.04 -5.70 15.60
N SER A 557 26.24 -5.57 14.56
CA SER A 557 26.69 -5.77 13.18
C SER A 557 27.86 -4.85 12.85
N LEU A 558 28.80 -5.33 12.03
CA LEU A 558 29.89 -4.50 11.54
C LEU A 558 29.35 -3.33 10.71
N PRO A 559 30.05 -2.18 10.71
CA PRO A 559 29.67 -1.06 9.86
C PRO A 559 29.49 -1.48 8.41
N LEU A 560 28.48 -0.96 7.74
CA LEU A 560 28.13 -1.39 6.39
C LEU A 560 29.25 -1.10 5.40
N GLU A 561 30.00 -0.01 5.58
CA GLU A 561 31.16 0.37 4.76
C GLU A 561 32.33 -0.64 4.87
N GLU A 562 32.43 -1.38 5.95
CA GLU A 562 33.44 -2.44 6.10
C GLU A 562 33.04 -3.71 5.35
N VAL A 563 31.79 -4.14 5.50
CA VAL A 563 31.28 -5.39 4.91
C VAL A 563 30.96 -5.24 3.43
N ALA A 564 30.60 -4.05 2.95
CA ALA A 564 30.34 -3.75 1.55
C ALA A 564 31.59 -3.84 0.66
N LYS A 565 32.80 -3.91 1.22
CA LYS A 565 34.06 -4.09 0.47
C LYS A 565 34.38 -5.56 0.15
N ASP A 566 33.57 -6.50 0.58
CA ASP A 566 33.82 -7.94 0.35
C ASP A 566 33.53 -8.35 -1.08
N HIS A 567 34.47 -8.10 -1.97
CA HIS A 567 34.42 -8.47 -3.40
C HIS A 567 33.20 -7.92 -4.15
N CYS A 568 32.70 -6.75 -3.74
CA CYS A 568 31.63 -6.06 -4.46
C CYS A 568 31.80 -4.54 -4.45
N ILE A 569 31.14 -3.88 -5.37
CA ILE A 569 31.00 -2.43 -5.50
C ILE A 569 29.51 -2.16 -5.54
N VAL A 570 29.00 -1.32 -4.65
CA VAL A 570 27.57 -1.04 -4.51
C VAL A 570 27.31 0.45 -4.39
N SER A 571 26.20 0.92 -4.95
CA SER A 571 25.79 2.31 -4.88
C SER A 571 24.28 2.47 -4.97
N ASN A 572 23.74 3.54 -4.38
CA ASN A 572 22.40 4.00 -4.70
C ASN A 572 22.39 4.68 -6.07
N ALA A 573 21.24 4.59 -6.74
CA ALA A 573 21.13 5.22 -8.07
C ALA A 573 21.21 6.75 -8.02
N CYS A 574 20.85 7.38 -6.90
CA CYS A 574 20.95 8.84 -6.72
C CYS A 574 22.40 9.36 -6.62
N ASP A 575 23.39 8.48 -6.37
CA ASP A 575 24.81 8.82 -6.27
C ASP A 575 25.51 8.84 -7.63
N TYR A 576 24.76 9.07 -8.71
CA TYR A 576 25.31 9.12 -10.06
C TYR A 576 26.35 10.23 -10.24
N THR A 577 27.40 9.96 -11.02
CA THR A 577 28.43 10.96 -11.38
C THR A 577 27.88 11.99 -12.36
N SER A 578 27.05 11.55 -13.30
CA SER A 578 26.36 12.42 -14.25
C SER A 578 25.02 11.86 -14.69
N ALA A 579 24.11 12.75 -15.11
CA ALA A 579 22.79 12.38 -15.58
C ALA A 579 22.35 13.22 -16.78
N SER A 580 21.53 12.63 -17.63
CA SER A 580 20.86 13.34 -18.71
C SER A 580 19.84 14.36 -18.17
N LYS A 581 19.61 15.43 -18.93
CA LYS A 581 18.54 16.40 -18.60
C LYS A 581 17.18 15.71 -18.50
N GLY A 582 16.44 15.98 -17.42
CA GLY A 582 15.13 15.42 -17.15
C GLY A 582 15.12 14.22 -16.21
N VAL A 583 16.29 13.72 -15.81
CA VAL A 583 16.42 12.75 -14.72
C VAL A 583 16.04 13.43 -13.40
N VAL A 584 15.28 12.74 -12.57
CA VAL A 584 14.75 13.28 -11.29
C VAL A 584 14.90 12.23 -10.20
N THR A 585 15.43 12.64 -9.06
CA THR A 585 15.46 11.82 -7.84
C THR A 585 14.15 12.01 -7.06
N ILE A 586 13.52 10.91 -6.63
CA ILE A 586 12.26 10.90 -5.90
C ILE A 586 12.51 10.47 -4.46
N GLN A 587 12.31 11.38 -3.52
CA GLN A 587 12.43 11.13 -2.08
C GLN A 587 11.42 10.07 -1.59
N SER A 588 11.77 9.39 -0.52
CA SER A 588 10.94 8.39 0.16
C SER A 588 10.49 7.23 -0.74
N LEU A 589 11.32 6.83 -1.70
CA LEU A 589 11.07 5.78 -2.66
C LEU A 589 12.26 4.81 -2.74
N GLY A 590 11.95 3.50 -2.74
CA GLY A 590 12.93 2.43 -2.86
C GLY A 590 13.66 2.11 -1.54
N HIS A 591 14.60 1.18 -1.61
CA HIS A 591 15.46 0.84 -0.47
C HIS A 591 16.51 1.93 -0.21
N SER A 592 16.88 2.69 -1.24
CA SER A 592 17.75 3.87 -1.13
C SER A 592 17.07 5.07 -0.48
N MET A 593 15.75 5.10 -0.44
CA MET A 593 14.89 6.25 -0.10
C MET A 593 14.98 7.43 -1.09
N ASN A 594 15.70 7.24 -2.19
CA ASN A 594 15.90 8.23 -3.25
C ASN A 594 16.03 7.56 -4.62
N ALA A 595 15.02 6.80 -5.05
CA ALA A 595 15.03 6.20 -6.39
C ALA A 595 15.02 7.26 -7.50
N VAL A 596 15.64 6.94 -8.62
CA VAL A 596 15.88 7.88 -9.73
C VAL A 596 14.97 7.55 -10.91
N SER A 597 14.12 8.49 -11.27
CA SER A 597 13.30 8.45 -12.49
C SER A 597 14.15 8.85 -13.69
N VAL A 598 14.30 7.90 -14.61
CA VAL A 598 15.06 8.09 -15.85
C VAL A 598 14.11 8.09 -17.03
N PRO A 599 13.88 9.24 -17.70
CA PRO A 599 12.99 9.30 -18.86
C PRO A 599 13.50 8.45 -20.03
N LYS A 600 12.60 7.98 -20.88
CA LYS A 600 12.93 7.22 -22.09
C LYS A 600 14.05 7.85 -22.93
N GLY A 601 15.06 7.06 -23.27
CA GLY A 601 16.23 7.51 -24.03
C GLY A 601 17.22 8.37 -23.24
N LYS A 602 17.05 8.47 -21.91
CA LYS A 602 17.97 9.19 -21.01
C LYS A 602 18.77 8.20 -20.18
N SER A 603 19.88 8.67 -19.60
CA SER A 603 20.84 7.83 -18.89
C SER A 603 21.31 8.50 -17.60
N ILE A 604 21.72 7.65 -16.66
CA ILE A 604 22.56 8.00 -15.51
C ILE A 604 23.87 7.26 -15.63
N THR A 605 24.97 7.87 -15.17
CA THR A 605 26.33 7.34 -15.32
C THR A 605 27.05 7.38 -13.99
N PHE A 606 27.81 6.33 -13.68
CA PHE A 606 28.61 6.18 -12.47
C PHE A 606 30.05 5.92 -12.85
N GLU A 607 30.98 6.68 -12.26
CA GLU A 607 32.41 6.36 -12.26
C GLU A 607 32.74 5.62 -10.98
N PHE A 608 33.47 4.51 -11.09
CA PHE A 608 33.83 3.69 -9.93
C PHE A 608 35.22 3.08 -10.08
N ASP A 609 35.89 2.82 -8.96
CA ASP A 609 37.16 2.13 -8.90
C ASP A 609 36.94 0.64 -8.63
N CYS A 610 37.47 -0.22 -9.50
CA CYS A 610 37.44 -1.66 -9.35
C CYS A 610 38.76 -2.18 -8.77
N LEU A 611 38.68 -3.01 -7.73
CA LEU A 611 39.85 -3.56 -7.04
C LEU A 611 40.19 -4.99 -7.49
N TRP A 612 39.37 -5.60 -8.32
CA TRP A 612 39.47 -7.01 -8.71
C TRP A 612 39.45 -7.18 -10.22
N ASP A 613 40.09 -8.26 -10.69
CA ASP A 613 40.03 -8.70 -12.07
C ASP A 613 39.16 -9.94 -12.16
N GLY A 614 38.33 -10.07 -13.20
CA GLY A 614 37.59 -11.31 -13.46
C GLY A 614 36.13 -11.10 -13.88
N GLU A 615 35.41 -12.19 -13.88
CA GLU A 615 33.97 -12.17 -14.13
C GLU A 615 33.23 -11.61 -12.92
N ALA A 616 32.26 -10.73 -13.17
CA ALA A 616 31.41 -10.13 -12.17
C ALA A 616 29.97 -10.09 -12.66
N ILE A 617 29.04 -10.09 -11.73
CA ILE A 617 27.62 -9.89 -11.97
C ILE A 617 27.24 -8.47 -11.57
N LEU A 618 26.70 -7.71 -12.51
CA LEU A 618 26.02 -6.46 -12.21
C LEU A 618 24.56 -6.78 -11.89
N ARG A 619 24.14 -6.47 -10.66
CA ARG A 619 22.73 -6.50 -10.20
C ARG A 619 22.21 -5.08 -10.20
N THR A 620 21.14 -4.84 -10.96
CA THR A 620 20.43 -3.54 -11.00
C THR A 620 19.06 -3.72 -10.39
N ALA A 621 18.77 -2.99 -9.32
CA ALA A 621 17.48 -2.95 -8.63
C ALA A 621 16.66 -1.77 -9.13
N VAL A 622 15.43 -2.06 -9.53
CA VAL A 622 14.47 -1.11 -10.13
C VAL A 622 13.15 -1.22 -9.37
N ILE A 623 12.45 -0.11 -9.19
CA ILE A 623 11.10 -0.16 -8.61
C ILE A 623 10.21 -0.96 -9.57
N PRO A 624 9.46 -1.97 -9.10
CA PRO A 624 8.74 -2.90 -9.97
C PRO A 624 7.43 -2.33 -10.51
N THR A 625 7.48 -1.16 -11.10
CA THR A 625 6.35 -0.50 -11.75
C THR A 625 5.89 -1.28 -12.99
N GLN A 626 4.70 -0.95 -13.49
CA GLN A 626 4.13 -1.56 -14.67
C GLN A 626 4.17 -0.60 -15.86
N PRO A 627 4.15 -1.09 -17.11
CA PRO A 627 4.07 -0.21 -18.28
C PRO A 627 2.73 0.56 -18.29
N ASN A 628 2.76 1.83 -18.71
CA ASN A 628 1.57 2.68 -18.79
C ASN A 628 0.59 2.27 -19.91
N ASP A 629 1.07 1.51 -20.86
CA ASP A 629 0.31 0.95 -21.99
C ASP A 629 0.57 -0.57 -22.11
N LYS A 630 0.35 -1.15 -23.27
CA LYS A 630 0.66 -2.55 -23.55
C LYS A 630 2.15 -2.86 -23.72
N GLY A 631 3.01 -1.84 -23.58
CA GLY A 631 4.44 -1.93 -23.78
C GLY A 631 5.19 -2.76 -22.75
N ASP A 632 6.42 -2.39 -22.54
CA ASP A 632 7.35 -3.01 -21.59
C ASP A 632 8.03 -1.93 -20.74
N ILE A 633 8.69 -2.32 -19.66
CA ILE A 633 9.60 -1.49 -18.87
C ILE A 633 11.00 -2.06 -19.03
N ARG A 634 11.78 -1.44 -19.90
CA ARG A 634 13.14 -1.89 -20.22
C ARG A 634 14.15 -0.79 -19.95
N PHE A 635 15.30 -1.24 -19.53
CA PHE A 635 16.51 -0.43 -19.46
C PHE A 635 17.70 -1.20 -20.04
N SER A 636 18.78 -0.53 -20.29
CA SER A 636 20.03 -1.17 -20.68
C SER A 636 21.17 -0.73 -19.78
N VAL A 637 22.14 -1.62 -19.58
CA VAL A 637 23.36 -1.36 -18.84
C VAL A 637 24.56 -1.55 -19.76
N SER A 638 25.59 -0.72 -19.59
CA SER A 638 26.85 -0.77 -20.34
C SER A 638 27.99 -0.33 -19.44
N ILE A 639 29.08 -1.09 -19.42
CA ILE A 639 30.31 -0.71 -18.73
C ILE A 639 31.33 -0.35 -19.77
N ASP A 640 32.02 0.79 -19.61
CA ASP A 640 33.08 1.32 -20.51
C ASP A 640 32.70 1.38 -21.99
N GLY A 641 31.41 1.60 -22.27
CA GLY A 641 30.92 1.68 -23.64
C GLY A 641 30.81 0.35 -24.40
N GLU A 642 30.86 -0.78 -23.68
CA GLU A 642 30.55 -2.08 -24.27
C GLU A 642 29.13 -2.12 -24.87
N LYS A 643 28.83 -3.13 -25.69
CA LYS A 643 27.49 -3.29 -26.24
C LYS A 643 26.44 -3.36 -25.11
N PRO A 644 25.45 -2.45 -25.10
CA PRO A 644 24.46 -2.41 -24.05
C PRO A 644 23.69 -3.73 -23.89
N ARG A 645 23.53 -4.16 -22.67
CA ARG A 645 22.72 -5.33 -22.29
C ARG A 645 21.33 -4.87 -21.86
N ILE A 646 20.30 -5.41 -22.50
CA ILE A 646 18.92 -5.01 -22.29
C ILE A 646 18.31 -5.89 -21.18
N CYS A 647 17.69 -5.23 -20.21
CA CYS A 647 16.92 -5.84 -19.13
C CYS A 647 15.44 -5.43 -19.23
N SER A 648 14.53 -6.35 -18.98
CA SER A 648 13.09 -6.10 -18.83
C SER A 648 12.67 -6.45 -17.42
N ILE A 649 11.81 -5.62 -16.80
CA ILE A 649 11.23 -5.91 -15.49
C ILE A 649 9.77 -6.36 -15.57
N LYS A 650 9.22 -6.41 -16.79
CA LYS A 650 7.84 -6.86 -17.01
C LYS A 650 7.67 -8.31 -16.61
N GLU A 651 6.75 -8.54 -15.71
CA GLU A 651 6.35 -9.87 -15.25
C GLU A 651 4.87 -10.09 -15.50
N PRO A 652 4.45 -11.29 -15.93
CA PRO A 652 3.04 -11.61 -16.02
C PRO A 652 2.37 -11.46 -14.64
N PHE A 653 1.21 -10.86 -14.60
CA PHE A 653 0.44 -10.68 -13.36
C PHE A 653 0.24 -12.03 -12.65
N ARG A 654 0.55 -12.07 -11.35
CA ARG A 654 0.54 -13.26 -10.49
C ARG A 654 1.58 -14.35 -10.85
N SER A 655 2.53 -14.08 -11.74
CA SER A 655 3.69 -14.96 -11.93
C SER A 655 4.57 -14.99 -10.67
N GLU A 656 5.47 -15.97 -10.60
CA GLU A 656 6.42 -16.03 -9.48
C GLU A 656 7.35 -14.82 -9.46
N GLY A 657 7.83 -14.36 -10.61
CA GLY A 657 8.65 -13.16 -10.73
C GLY A 657 7.92 -11.91 -10.20
N TRP A 658 6.67 -11.71 -10.58
CA TRP A 658 5.86 -10.61 -10.06
C TRP A 658 5.68 -10.68 -8.53
N LYS A 659 5.38 -11.89 -8.00
CA LYS A 659 5.24 -12.09 -6.54
C LYS A 659 6.52 -11.71 -5.79
N GLN A 660 7.68 -12.15 -6.28
CA GLN A 660 8.97 -11.83 -5.67
C GLN A 660 9.26 -10.33 -5.72
N ASN A 661 8.96 -9.66 -6.83
CA ASN A 661 9.09 -8.22 -6.95
C ASN A 661 8.22 -7.48 -5.92
N VAL A 662 6.95 -7.92 -5.75
CA VAL A 662 6.03 -7.34 -4.75
C VAL A 662 6.54 -7.54 -3.33
N LEU A 663 7.01 -8.76 -2.98
CA LEU A 663 7.51 -9.05 -1.63
C LEU A 663 8.74 -8.22 -1.27
N ARG A 664 9.60 -7.94 -2.24
CA ARG A 664 10.85 -7.20 -2.07
C ARG A 664 10.71 -5.69 -2.29
N GLY A 665 9.66 -5.22 -2.97
CA GLY A 665 9.56 -3.83 -3.40
C GLY A 665 10.62 -3.43 -4.44
N GLN A 666 11.34 -4.38 -5.00
CA GLN A 666 12.35 -4.20 -6.06
C GLN A 666 12.30 -5.35 -7.07
N ALA A 667 12.52 -5.02 -8.34
CA ALA A 667 12.86 -5.97 -9.39
C ALA A 667 14.37 -5.93 -9.60
N VAL A 668 15.06 -7.03 -9.34
CA VAL A 668 16.52 -7.12 -9.54
C VAL A 668 16.80 -7.84 -10.86
N ARG A 669 17.67 -7.28 -11.70
CA ARG A 669 18.11 -7.89 -12.95
C ARG A 669 19.61 -8.03 -12.96
N GLU A 670 20.09 -9.16 -13.47
CA GLU A 670 21.49 -9.54 -13.47
C GLU A 670 22.07 -9.55 -14.87
N THR A 671 23.28 -9.02 -15.00
CA THR A 671 24.09 -9.10 -16.24
C THR A 671 25.53 -9.43 -15.91
N GLY A 672 26.14 -10.39 -16.66
CA GLY A 672 27.53 -10.77 -16.46
C GLY A 672 28.48 -9.82 -17.18
N HIS A 673 29.60 -9.44 -16.58
CA HIS A 673 30.61 -8.55 -17.14
C HIS A 673 32.03 -9.05 -16.84
N GLN A 674 32.98 -8.72 -17.71
CA GLN A 674 34.41 -8.98 -17.48
C GLN A 674 35.05 -7.65 -17.09
N LEU A 675 35.62 -7.57 -15.90
CA LEU A 675 36.23 -6.34 -15.39
C LEU A 675 37.71 -6.55 -15.07
N THR A 676 38.44 -5.46 -15.10
CA THR A 676 39.84 -5.38 -14.68
C THR A 676 39.98 -4.40 -13.51
N LYS A 677 41.14 -4.45 -12.84
CA LYS A 677 41.45 -3.40 -11.84
C LYS A 677 41.57 -2.05 -12.54
N GLY A 678 41.03 -1.02 -11.92
CA GLY A 678 41.10 0.34 -12.43
C GLY A 678 39.80 1.09 -12.40
N LYS A 679 39.74 2.20 -13.11
CA LYS A 679 38.56 3.04 -13.23
C LYS A 679 37.64 2.56 -14.31
N HIS A 680 36.37 2.51 -14.02
CA HIS A 680 35.31 2.10 -14.93
C HIS A 680 34.16 3.07 -14.92
N THR A 681 33.34 2.98 -15.96
CA THR A 681 32.11 3.79 -16.10
C THR A 681 30.91 2.89 -16.36
N LEU A 682 29.94 2.87 -15.47
CA LEU A 682 28.65 2.21 -15.67
C LEU A 682 27.65 3.24 -16.20
N SER A 683 26.98 2.92 -17.29
CA SER A 683 25.85 3.68 -17.83
C SER A 683 24.56 2.86 -17.76
N ILE A 684 23.49 3.43 -17.18
CA ILE A 684 22.15 2.85 -17.14
C ILE A 684 21.24 3.75 -17.96
N THR A 685 20.60 3.20 -19.01
CA THR A 685 19.78 3.95 -19.96
C THR A 685 18.36 3.40 -19.95
N ALA A 686 17.35 4.26 -19.75
CA ALA A 686 15.95 3.89 -19.89
C ALA A 686 15.56 3.70 -21.36
N LEU A 687 14.97 2.58 -21.72
CA LEU A 687 14.47 2.28 -23.06
C LEU A 687 12.97 2.51 -23.20
N ASP A 688 12.26 2.52 -22.10
CA ASP A 688 10.84 2.78 -22.01
C ASP A 688 10.55 3.87 -20.97
N ASP A 689 9.34 4.38 -20.93
CA ASP A 689 8.92 5.36 -19.95
C ASP A 689 8.74 4.72 -18.57
N HIS A 690 8.81 5.52 -17.53
CA HIS A 690 8.57 5.12 -16.14
C HIS A 690 9.61 4.13 -15.56
N VAL A 691 10.86 4.23 -15.98
CA VAL A 691 11.97 3.47 -15.40
C VAL A 691 12.47 4.19 -14.16
N LEU A 692 12.39 3.51 -13.01
CA LEU A 692 12.77 4.02 -11.69
C LEU A 692 13.90 3.17 -11.13
N ILE A 693 15.14 3.65 -11.23
CA ILE A 693 16.34 2.93 -10.76
C ILE A 693 16.53 3.23 -9.28
N ASP A 694 16.78 2.20 -8.47
CA ASP A 694 16.96 2.32 -7.03
C ASP A 694 18.42 2.12 -6.59
N GLN A 695 18.99 0.96 -6.91
CA GLN A 695 20.35 0.59 -6.47
C GLN A 695 21.02 -0.29 -7.53
N TRP A 696 22.36 -0.37 -7.48
CA TRP A 696 23.13 -1.32 -8.28
C TRP A 696 24.30 -1.88 -7.49
N MET A 697 24.73 -3.09 -7.86
CA MET A 697 25.89 -3.74 -7.26
C MET A 697 26.63 -4.58 -8.31
N ILE A 698 27.94 -4.41 -8.40
CA ILE A 698 28.85 -5.29 -9.13
C ILE A 698 29.43 -6.26 -8.10
N ASP A 699 29.22 -7.57 -8.29
CA ASP A 699 29.61 -8.62 -7.37
C ASP A 699 30.50 -9.65 -8.05
N PHE A 700 31.69 -9.87 -7.48
CA PHE A 700 32.66 -10.88 -7.92
C PHE A 700 32.43 -12.26 -7.27
N LYS A 701 31.37 -12.40 -6.45
CA LYS A 701 30.88 -13.66 -5.88
C LYS A 701 29.51 -13.99 -6.48
N PRO A 702 29.43 -14.67 -7.62
CA PRO A 702 28.16 -14.85 -8.36
C PRO A 702 27.11 -15.63 -7.57
N ASP A 703 27.53 -16.56 -6.71
CA ASP A 703 26.65 -17.43 -5.91
C ASP A 703 26.20 -16.82 -4.58
N ARG A 704 26.49 -15.52 -4.36
CA ARG A 704 26.11 -14.82 -3.14
C ARG A 704 24.59 -14.71 -3.02
N MET A 705 24.06 -15.14 -1.88
CA MET A 705 22.64 -15.06 -1.56
C MET A 705 22.41 -14.00 -0.48
N PHE A 706 21.76 -12.90 -0.84
CA PHE A 706 21.44 -11.79 0.05
C PHE A 706 20.09 -11.18 -0.31
N TYR A 707 19.50 -10.42 0.60
CA TYR A 707 18.21 -9.78 0.41
C TYR A 707 18.31 -8.27 0.25
N VAL A 708 19.18 -7.60 1.03
CA VAL A 708 19.34 -6.14 1.05
C VAL A 708 20.71 -5.76 0.48
N PHE A 709 20.72 -4.81 -0.46
CA PHE A 709 21.97 -4.27 -0.98
C PHE A 709 22.77 -3.62 0.16
N PRO A 710 24.09 -3.91 0.27
CA PRO A 710 24.91 -3.43 1.40
C PRO A 710 25.36 -1.97 1.22
N VAL A 711 24.41 -1.05 1.09
CA VAL A 711 24.63 0.39 0.95
C VAL A 711 23.70 1.16 1.88
N GLN A 712 24.20 2.25 2.47
CA GLN A 712 23.41 3.12 3.33
C GLN A 712 22.31 3.83 2.51
N PRO A 713 21.10 3.98 3.05
CA PRO A 713 20.08 4.82 2.43
C PRO A 713 20.50 6.30 2.45
N THR A 714 19.91 7.08 1.58
CA THR A 714 20.10 8.53 1.51
C THR A 714 18.80 9.22 1.97
N TYR A 715 18.88 10.01 3.07
CA TYR A 715 17.71 10.73 3.61
C TYR A 715 17.76 12.23 3.35
#